data_999f868811710e2b2bd2cb42ec1fb2d2
#
_entry.id   999f868811710e2b2bd2cb42ec1fb2d2
#
_cell.length_a   1.000
_cell.length_b   1.000
_cell.length_c   1.000
_cell.angle_alpha   90.00
_cell.angle_beta   90.00
_cell.angle_gamma   90.00
#
_symmetry.space_group_name_H-M   'P 1'
#
loop_
_entity.id
_entity.type
_entity.pdbx_description
1 polymer ?
#
loop_
_entity_poly.entity_id
_entity_poly.type
_entity_poly.pdbx_seq_one_letter_code
_entity_poly.pdbx_strand_id
1 'polypeptide(L)'
;MLKRAAKPENAQPAAKRKLTRAERKQIETIIRQAKGDGKPHTVQDSIPFRNLYPDGLCRLDDRLFSKTIAYEDVNYRLAGPDDQRDIFERLCDFYNGYDPSIGVQMTLSSRHEDKNGNLFGMDAQGDALDDMRVEASGILQMQYERGNNGFVKRKYVTLTIEAENLPAARARFSRIEADTLNRFKVMGAGARVLDGKERLALLHGLLHPEGGRFAFEWDWLPASGLSVKDFISPSSFEFGETRRFRVGEMYGAVSFLQILAPEIQDRILTDFMDVEGNLLVTMHVRGINQNEAIKMVKRKITDLDAMKIQEQKKAARSGYDLDILPSDLSTYGGAAKNLLQDLQSRNERMFNMTFLMLHLAPTKQKLEIAVSQSASVAQTHNCILTRLDFQQEDGLMSSLPLGLNRIKIERSLTTSALAVFVPFVTQELFMGGNAMYYGLNALSNNMILLDRKQSRCPNGLVFGTPGSGKSMSCKREITYVMLTTKDNVIICDPEDEYSPLVNRLGGQVIRLSPNSRDYVNPLDINLNYSEEENPLALKSDFVLSFCELIMGSKTGLEAIEKTVIDRAVQMIYQPYFADPRPENMPVLGDLLDALMAQGIPEAERVAQALDLYVNGSLNFFNHRTTVDIRNRLVCFDIKGLGKNLKKPGMLIVQDAVWNTVTVNRSIGRATWYFVDEFHLLLKEEQTAAYSAEIWKRFRKWGGVPTGATQNPKDLLSSPEIENILENSDFIYLLNLSAGDRKLMTERLNISAEQLAYVTNADPGSGLLFFQNVILPFKDEFPKTTELYRLLTTKPSEVSHDGETG
;
A
#
# COMPACT_ATOMS: atom_id res chain seq x y z
N MET A 1 70.15 -6.68 4.66
CA MET A 1 70.18 -5.74 5.79
C MET A 1 68.80 -5.40 6.26
N LEU A 2 68.32 -6.12 7.25
CA LEU A 2 67.02 -5.98 7.85
C LEU A 2 67.10 -4.98 8.99
N LYS A 3 66.45 -3.82 8.86
CA LYS A 3 66.29 -2.89 10.01
C LYS A 3 65.10 -3.34 10.86
N ARG A 4 65.35 -3.67 12.10
CA ARG A 4 64.40 -3.94 13.17
C ARG A 4 63.51 -2.71 13.40
N ALA A 5 62.19 -2.89 13.36
CA ALA A 5 61.24 -1.91 13.86
C ALA A 5 61.23 -1.93 15.40
N ALA A 6 61.28 -0.76 16.01
CA ALA A 6 61.25 -0.56 17.46
C ALA A 6 59.85 -0.87 18.02
N LYS A 7 59.81 -1.51 19.17
CA LYS A 7 58.60 -1.70 19.99
C LYS A 7 58.08 -0.34 20.50
N PRO A 8 56.77 -0.09 20.52
CA PRO A 8 56.24 1.07 21.24
C PRO A 8 56.34 0.85 22.75
N GLU A 9 56.92 1.83 23.44
CA GLU A 9 57.05 1.92 24.89
C GLU A 9 55.69 1.96 25.59
N ASN A 10 55.62 1.35 26.75
CA ASN A 10 54.60 1.24 27.75
C ASN A 10 53.65 2.49 27.85
N ALA A 11 52.42 2.37 27.41
CA ALA A 11 51.35 3.21 27.90
C ALA A 11 50.99 2.75 29.35
N GLN A 12 51.31 3.58 30.32
CA GLN A 12 50.87 3.38 31.71
C GLN A 12 49.34 3.25 31.76
N PRO A 13 48.74 2.28 32.47
CA PRO A 13 47.31 2.19 32.61
C PRO A 13 46.80 3.44 33.32
N ALA A 14 45.83 4.12 32.71
CA ALA A 14 45.19 5.30 33.30
C ALA A 14 44.75 5.03 34.74
N ALA A 15 45.30 5.85 35.68
CA ALA A 15 45.00 5.74 37.11
C ALA A 15 43.51 5.68 37.33
N LYS A 16 42.98 4.61 37.86
CA LYS A 16 41.56 4.44 38.23
C LYS A 16 41.19 5.61 39.17
N ARG A 17 40.41 6.55 38.58
CA ARG A 17 39.85 7.70 39.34
C ARG A 17 39.09 7.16 40.52
N LYS A 18 39.50 7.51 41.74
CA LYS A 18 38.76 7.14 42.98
C LYS A 18 37.45 7.92 43.00
N LEU A 19 36.34 7.17 43.02
CA LEU A 19 34.99 7.75 43.14
C LEU A 19 34.90 8.62 44.39
N THR A 20 34.31 9.80 44.27
CA THR A 20 34.00 10.67 45.42
C THR A 20 32.94 10.05 46.33
N ARG A 21 32.83 10.53 47.55
CA ARG A 21 31.81 10.05 48.53
C ARG A 21 30.36 10.28 48.02
N ALA A 22 30.15 11.33 47.23
CA ALA A 22 28.86 11.62 46.59
C ALA A 22 28.55 10.64 45.48
N GLU A 23 29.51 10.36 44.59
CA GLU A 23 29.38 9.37 43.49
C GLU A 23 29.14 7.95 44.04
N ARG A 24 29.83 7.55 45.11
CA ARG A 24 29.57 6.26 45.77
C ARG A 24 28.15 6.18 46.32
N LYS A 25 27.69 7.26 46.98
CA LYS A 25 26.32 7.30 47.55
C LYS A 25 25.26 7.27 46.48
N GLN A 26 25.51 7.91 45.30
CA GLN A 26 24.65 7.82 44.14
C GLN A 26 24.62 6.39 43.54
N ILE A 27 25.78 5.77 43.37
CA ILE A 27 25.89 4.38 42.89
C ILE A 27 25.21 3.41 43.89
N GLU A 28 25.40 3.58 45.21
CA GLU A 28 24.70 2.77 46.23
C GLU A 28 23.18 2.97 46.20
N THR A 29 22.72 4.20 45.91
CA THR A 29 21.29 4.49 45.77
C THR A 29 20.73 3.85 44.48
N ILE A 30 21.45 3.91 43.40
CA ILE A 30 21.09 3.25 42.13
C ILE A 30 21.07 1.72 42.30
N ILE A 31 22.08 1.15 42.93
CA ILE A 31 22.14 -0.30 43.22
C ILE A 31 20.99 -0.72 44.19
N ARG A 32 20.64 0.12 45.14
CA ARG A 32 19.53 -0.14 46.07
C ARG A 32 18.16 -0.05 45.38
N GLN A 33 18.00 0.91 44.47
CA GLN A 33 16.82 1.01 43.62
C GLN A 33 16.72 -0.16 42.64
N ALA A 34 17.84 -0.59 42.04
CA ALA A 34 17.91 -1.73 41.11
C ALA A 34 17.70 -3.11 41.83
N LYS A 35 18.01 -3.21 43.11
CA LYS A 35 17.76 -4.44 43.89
C LYS A 35 16.31 -4.56 44.38
N GLY A 36 15.49 -3.50 44.20
CA GLY A 36 14.11 -3.45 44.68
C GLY A 36 13.98 -3.52 46.19
N ASP A 37 12.77 -3.47 46.69
CA ASP A 37 12.44 -3.56 48.12
C ASP A 37 12.38 -5.01 48.65
N GLY A 38 12.76 -5.98 47.83
CA GLY A 38 12.76 -7.41 48.15
C GLY A 38 11.37 -8.05 48.16
N LYS A 39 10.33 -7.33 47.74
CA LYS A 39 8.98 -7.88 47.53
C LYS A 39 8.85 -8.48 46.13
N PRO A 40 8.19 -9.62 45.98
CA PRO A 40 7.87 -10.14 44.68
C PRO A 40 6.90 -9.17 43.95
N HIS A 41 7.33 -8.60 42.84
CA HIS A 41 6.47 -7.82 41.96
C HIS A 41 5.74 -8.76 41.00
N THR A 42 4.44 -8.50 40.80
CA THR A 42 3.69 -9.18 39.75
C THR A 42 4.05 -8.63 38.38
N VAL A 43 3.79 -9.39 37.31
CA VAL A 43 3.98 -8.93 35.93
C VAL A 43 3.16 -7.68 35.65
N GLN A 44 1.95 -7.59 36.21
CA GLN A 44 1.06 -6.45 36.10
C GLN A 44 1.65 -5.18 36.75
N ASP A 45 2.41 -5.32 37.86
CA ASP A 45 3.04 -4.18 38.55
C ASP A 45 4.16 -3.57 37.70
N SER A 46 4.87 -4.39 36.89
CA SER A 46 5.93 -3.93 36.01
C SER A 46 5.40 -3.10 34.81
N ILE A 47 4.17 -3.38 34.33
CA ILE A 47 3.57 -2.66 33.20
C ILE A 47 3.18 -1.23 33.62
N PRO A 48 3.77 -0.15 33.03
CA PRO A 48 3.78 1.18 33.60
C PRO A 48 2.56 2.03 33.24
N PHE A 49 1.35 1.55 33.52
CA PHE A 49 0.15 2.40 33.46
C PHE A 49 -0.83 2.01 34.56
N ARG A 50 -1.72 2.90 34.95
CA ARG A 50 -2.74 2.64 35.97
C ARG A 50 -4.03 2.09 35.35
N ASN A 51 -4.57 2.78 34.39
CA ASN A 51 -5.83 2.41 33.73
C ASN A 51 -5.80 2.73 32.23
N LEU A 52 -6.53 1.93 31.45
CA LEU A 52 -6.84 2.20 30.05
C LEU A 52 -8.37 2.19 29.88
N TYR A 53 -8.89 3.18 29.17
CA TYR A 53 -10.32 3.43 29.02
C TYR A 53 -10.83 3.04 27.62
N PRO A 54 -12.14 2.80 27.44
CA PRO A 54 -12.72 2.41 26.15
C PRO A 54 -12.42 3.37 24.99
N ASP A 55 -12.31 4.68 25.26
CA ASP A 55 -11.96 5.73 24.29
C ASP A 55 -10.47 5.77 23.94
N GLY A 56 -9.70 4.76 24.32
CA GLY A 56 -8.27 4.67 24.07
C GLY A 56 -7.39 5.56 24.96
N LEU A 57 -7.95 6.35 25.86
CA LEU A 57 -7.18 7.13 26.80
C LEU A 57 -6.50 6.21 27.85
N CYS A 58 -5.19 6.35 28.02
CA CYS A 58 -4.42 5.63 29.02
C CYS A 58 -3.95 6.60 30.12
N ARG A 59 -4.22 6.26 31.37
CA ARG A 59 -3.72 6.96 32.54
C ARG A 59 -2.42 6.29 32.99
N LEU A 60 -1.29 6.98 32.80
CA LEU A 60 0.04 6.48 33.16
C LEU A 60 0.33 6.69 34.64
N ASP A 61 0.06 7.91 35.10
CA ASP A 61 0.24 8.32 36.51
C ASP A 61 -0.91 9.23 36.96
N ASP A 62 -0.82 9.84 38.14
CA ASP A 62 -1.88 10.70 38.70
C ASP A 62 -2.31 11.82 37.77
N ARG A 63 -1.35 12.43 37.07
CA ARG A 63 -1.57 13.56 36.16
C ARG A 63 -1.11 13.31 34.72
N LEU A 64 -0.56 12.15 34.41
CA LEU A 64 0.00 11.86 33.09
C LEU A 64 -0.94 10.92 32.30
N PHE A 65 -1.30 11.35 31.11
CA PHE A 65 -2.22 10.65 30.22
C PHE A 65 -1.64 10.52 28.82
N SER A 66 -1.97 9.44 28.12
CA SER A 66 -1.54 9.24 26.75
C SER A 66 -2.64 8.69 25.84
N LYS A 67 -2.54 8.98 24.54
CA LYS A 67 -3.33 8.37 23.47
C LYS A 67 -2.44 7.95 22.32
N THR A 68 -2.83 6.89 21.61
CA THR A 68 -2.08 6.32 20.50
C THR A 68 -2.87 6.41 19.21
N ILE A 69 -2.20 6.83 18.15
CA ILE A 69 -2.71 6.96 16.77
C ILE A 69 -1.90 6.00 15.91
N ALA A 70 -2.57 5.14 15.17
CA ALA A 70 -1.96 4.36 14.11
C ALA A 70 -1.94 5.19 12.82
N TYR A 71 -0.85 5.12 12.05
CA TYR A 71 -0.74 5.83 10.78
C TYR A 71 -0.15 4.93 9.70
N GLU A 72 -0.51 5.26 8.46
CA GLU A 72 -0.10 4.55 7.26
C GLU A 72 1.18 5.14 6.66
N ASP A 73 1.76 4.42 5.72
CA ASP A 73 2.96 4.87 5.01
C ASP A 73 2.63 5.88 3.91
N VAL A 74 3.59 6.75 3.64
CA VAL A 74 3.61 7.61 2.46
C VAL A 74 4.70 7.09 1.52
N ASN A 75 4.49 7.23 0.22
CA ASN A 75 5.47 6.83 -0.78
C ASN A 75 6.66 7.82 -0.80
N TYR A 76 7.45 7.85 0.27
CA TYR A 76 8.62 8.72 0.37
C TYR A 76 9.80 8.19 -0.45
N ARG A 77 10.08 6.89 -0.35
CA ARG A 77 11.28 6.27 -0.95
C ARG A 77 11.30 6.32 -2.47
N LEU A 78 10.14 6.21 -3.10
CA LEU A 78 9.97 6.23 -4.55
C LEU A 78 9.42 7.57 -5.08
N ALA A 79 9.26 8.57 -4.21
CA ALA A 79 8.82 9.90 -4.60
C ALA A 79 9.92 10.66 -5.34
N GLY A 80 9.55 11.60 -6.19
CA GLY A 80 10.50 12.51 -6.82
C GLY A 80 11.18 13.45 -5.80
N PRO A 81 12.32 14.08 -6.14
CA PRO A 81 13.05 14.94 -5.21
C PRO A 81 12.23 16.11 -4.64
N ASP A 82 11.32 16.67 -5.41
CA ASP A 82 10.45 17.77 -4.97
C ASP A 82 9.39 17.27 -3.99
N ASP A 83 8.77 16.12 -4.27
CA ASP A 83 7.81 15.50 -3.36
C ASP A 83 8.47 15.03 -2.06
N GLN A 84 9.71 14.49 -2.13
CA GLN A 84 10.48 14.13 -0.94
C GLN A 84 10.75 15.36 -0.07
N ARG A 85 11.10 16.50 -0.69
CA ARG A 85 11.30 17.77 0.03
C ARG A 85 10.02 18.26 0.69
N ASP A 86 8.90 18.20 -0.02
CA ASP A 86 7.58 18.56 0.50
C ASP A 86 7.19 17.72 1.72
N ILE A 87 7.37 16.40 1.63
CA ILE A 87 7.08 15.47 2.75
C ILE A 87 7.99 15.79 3.94
N PHE A 88 9.29 16.06 3.69
CA PHE A 88 10.25 16.42 4.72
C PHE A 88 9.87 17.75 5.42
N GLU A 89 9.50 18.79 4.68
CA GLU A 89 9.04 20.07 5.24
C GLU A 89 7.78 19.90 6.09
N ARG A 90 6.82 19.11 5.62
CA ARG A 90 5.60 18.79 6.37
C ARG A 90 5.90 17.96 7.63
N LEU A 91 6.93 17.13 7.62
CA LEU A 91 7.38 16.41 8.81
C LEU A 91 8.05 17.36 9.83
N CYS A 92 8.79 18.36 9.36
CA CYS A 92 9.29 19.44 10.21
C CYS A 92 8.14 20.21 10.89
N ASP A 93 7.11 20.55 10.12
CA ASP A 93 5.91 21.22 10.64
C ASP A 93 5.11 20.31 11.60
N PHE A 94 5.11 19.00 11.37
CA PHE A 94 4.51 18.03 12.29
C PHE A 94 5.14 18.14 13.68
N TYR A 95 6.46 18.09 13.80
CA TYR A 95 7.14 18.22 15.08
C TYR A 95 7.01 19.64 15.68
N ASN A 96 7.15 20.67 14.87
CA ASN A 96 7.00 22.07 15.30
C ASN A 96 5.59 22.39 15.82
N GLY A 97 4.61 21.60 15.46
CA GLY A 97 3.24 21.80 15.89
C GLY A 97 2.93 21.42 17.33
N TYR A 98 3.84 20.73 18.01
CA TYR A 98 3.65 20.39 19.42
C TYR A 98 4.40 21.34 20.33
N ASP A 99 3.72 21.80 21.37
CA ASP A 99 4.36 22.56 22.44
C ASP A 99 5.17 21.65 23.38
N PRO A 100 6.14 22.20 24.15
CA PRO A 100 6.99 21.41 25.04
C PRO A 100 6.26 20.61 26.14
N SER A 101 4.98 20.89 26.38
CA SER A 101 4.16 20.15 27.35
C SER A 101 3.61 18.84 26.80
N ILE A 102 3.73 18.62 25.46
CA ILE A 102 3.28 17.43 24.79
C ILE A 102 4.50 16.54 24.48
N GLY A 103 4.49 15.32 25.03
CA GLY A 103 5.46 14.29 24.64
C GLY A 103 4.98 13.57 23.39
N VAL A 104 5.88 13.29 22.46
CA VAL A 104 5.63 12.54 21.24
C VAL A 104 6.49 11.30 21.24
N GLN A 105 5.88 10.13 21.15
CA GLN A 105 6.57 8.86 20.96
C GLN A 105 6.22 8.30 19.61
N MET A 106 7.20 8.20 18.70
CA MET A 106 7.07 7.49 17.43
C MET A 106 7.48 6.04 17.64
N THR A 107 6.66 5.11 17.19
CA THR A 107 6.92 3.67 17.34
C THR A 107 6.74 2.97 16.00
N LEU A 108 7.80 2.33 15.51
CA LEU A 108 7.79 1.49 14.32
C LEU A 108 8.00 0.05 14.75
N SER A 109 7.12 -0.84 14.36
CA SER A 109 7.12 -2.26 14.74
C SER A 109 7.24 -3.14 13.51
N SER A 110 8.22 -4.05 13.48
CA SER A 110 8.28 -5.18 12.56
C SER A 110 8.03 -6.45 13.36
N ARG A 111 6.98 -7.20 13.03
CA ARG A 111 6.60 -8.39 13.78
C ARG A 111 6.12 -9.48 12.86
N HIS A 112 6.52 -10.72 13.21
CA HIS A 112 5.94 -11.90 12.60
C HIS A 112 4.48 -12.02 13.07
N GLU A 113 3.53 -11.97 12.15
CA GLU A 113 2.13 -12.28 12.43
C GLU A 113 1.90 -13.73 12.06
N ASP A 114 1.95 -14.62 13.06
CA ASP A 114 1.43 -15.98 12.92
C ASP A 114 -0.08 -15.89 12.73
N LYS A 115 -0.49 -15.78 11.50
CA LYS A 115 -1.88 -16.03 11.13
C LYS A 115 -2.05 -17.55 11.10
N ASN A 116 -2.08 -18.17 12.29
CA ASN A 116 -2.46 -19.57 12.52
C ASN A 116 -3.92 -19.77 12.11
N GLY A 117 -4.18 -19.78 10.87
CA GLY A 117 -5.41 -20.09 10.18
C GLY A 117 -5.02 -20.29 8.73
N ASN A 118 -5.77 -21.05 8.00
CA ASN A 118 -5.63 -21.37 6.60
C ASN A 118 -5.68 -20.06 5.74
N LEU A 119 -4.69 -19.14 5.95
CA LEU A 119 -4.68 -17.81 5.35
C LEU A 119 -4.73 -17.90 3.83
N PHE A 120 -4.20 -18.99 3.29
CA PHE A 120 -4.11 -19.28 1.86
C PHE A 120 -4.87 -20.55 1.52
N GLY A 121 -5.47 -21.23 2.49
CA GLY A 121 -6.30 -22.40 2.27
C GLY A 121 -7.61 -22.00 1.65
N MET A 122 -7.82 -22.34 0.40
CA MET A 122 -9.13 -22.24 -0.24
C MET A 122 -9.92 -23.48 0.19
N ASP A 123 -11.07 -23.26 0.85
CA ASP A 123 -11.91 -24.39 1.29
C ASP A 123 -12.41 -25.18 0.08
N ALA A 124 -12.33 -26.51 0.19
CA ALA A 124 -12.92 -27.42 -0.79
C ALA A 124 -14.43 -27.20 -0.85
N GLN A 125 -14.98 -27.07 -2.06
CA GLN A 125 -16.40 -26.83 -2.30
C GLN A 125 -17.14 -28.06 -2.81
N GLY A 126 -16.41 -29.17 -3.03
CA GLY A 126 -16.93 -30.43 -3.57
C GLY A 126 -17.22 -30.36 -5.09
N ASP A 127 -16.55 -29.46 -5.80
CA ASP A 127 -16.70 -29.29 -7.24
C ASP A 127 -15.41 -29.69 -8.01
N ALA A 128 -15.46 -29.62 -9.33
CA ALA A 128 -14.34 -29.98 -10.21
C ALA A 128 -13.13 -29.04 -10.14
N LEU A 129 -13.15 -28.01 -9.28
CA LEU A 129 -12.08 -27.01 -9.13
C LEU A 129 -11.29 -27.20 -7.82
N ASP A 130 -11.59 -28.22 -7.03
CA ASP A 130 -10.93 -28.40 -5.72
C ASP A 130 -9.45 -28.74 -5.86
N ASP A 131 -9.05 -29.44 -6.90
CA ASP A 131 -7.64 -29.68 -7.23
C ASP A 131 -6.89 -28.37 -7.52
N MET A 132 -7.50 -27.44 -8.28
CA MET A 132 -6.95 -26.12 -8.53
C MET A 132 -6.89 -25.24 -7.26
N ARG A 133 -7.85 -25.38 -6.33
CA ARG A 133 -7.81 -24.70 -5.03
C ARG A 133 -6.63 -25.17 -4.19
N VAL A 134 -6.38 -26.48 -4.17
CA VAL A 134 -5.23 -27.07 -3.46
C VAL A 134 -3.91 -26.57 -4.06
N GLU A 135 -3.78 -26.58 -5.39
CA GLU A 135 -2.56 -26.11 -6.07
C GLU A 135 -2.36 -24.60 -5.84
N ALA A 136 -3.41 -23.78 -6.01
CA ALA A 136 -3.35 -22.35 -5.75
C ALA A 136 -2.95 -22.03 -4.31
N SER A 137 -3.51 -22.76 -3.32
CA SER A 137 -3.15 -22.62 -1.91
C SER A 137 -1.67 -22.95 -1.68
N GLY A 138 -1.17 -24.04 -2.30
CA GLY A 138 0.25 -24.43 -2.24
C GLY A 138 1.18 -23.39 -2.84
N ILE A 139 0.79 -22.77 -3.97
CA ILE A 139 1.55 -21.67 -4.59
C ILE A 139 1.60 -20.46 -3.67
N LEU A 140 0.47 -20.05 -3.08
CA LEU A 140 0.42 -18.93 -2.16
C LEU A 140 1.27 -19.18 -0.91
N GLN A 141 1.22 -20.38 -0.36
CA GLN A 141 2.07 -20.78 0.77
C GLN A 141 3.56 -20.69 0.40
N MET A 142 3.95 -21.18 -0.77
CA MET A 142 5.32 -21.10 -1.25
C MET A 142 5.78 -19.64 -1.47
N GLN A 143 4.91 -18.77 -2.00
CA GLN A 143 5.24 -17.34 -2.15
C GLN A 143 5.37 -16.65 -0.79
N TYR A 144 4.55 -17.02 0.19
CA TYR A 144 4.65 -16.53 1.56
C TYR A 144 5.99 -16.92 2.21
N GLU A 145 6.43 -18.18 2.01
CA GLU A 145 7.70 -18.67 2.52
C GLU A 145 8.93 -18.06 1.82
N ARG A 146 8.79 -17.68 0.55
CA ARG A 146 9.82 -16.95 -0.21
C ARG A 146 9.95 -15.49 0.21
N GLY A 147 8.87 -14.91 0.71
CA GLY A 147 8.83 -13.53 1.17
C GLY A 147 9.57 -13.32 2.49
N ASN A 148 9.41 -12.14 3.10
CA ASN A 148 9.96 -11.83 4.43
C ASN A 148 9.23 -12.55 5.56
N ASN A 149 8.79 -13.79 5.34
CA ASN A 149 8.22 -14.68 6.34
C ASN A 149 7.07 -14.05 7.16
N GLY A 150 6.26 -13.19 6.55
CA GLY A 150 5.09 -12.59 7.20
C GLY A 150 5.39 -11.48 8.21
N PHE A 151 6.56 -10.87 8.18
CA PHE A 151 6.84 -9.70 9.00
C PHE A 151 6.02 -8.49 8.55
N VAL A 152 5.07 -8.08 9.38
CA VAL A 152 4.20 -6.91 9.12
C VAL A 152 4.77 -5.70 9.85
N LYS A 153 4.97 -4.61 9.09
CA LYS A 153 5.43 -3.32 9.60
C LYS A 153 4.23 -2.46 9.98
N ARG A 154 4.18 -2.00 11.23
CA ARG A 154 3.12 -1.11 11.75
C ARG A 154 3.72 0.10 12.42
N LYS A 155 3.01 1.22 12.39
CA LYS A 155 3.48 2.51 12.84
C LYS A 155 2.47 3.20 13.72
N TYR A 156 2.98 3.78 14.81
CA TYR A 156 2.16 4.44 15.81
C TYR A 156 2.81 5.74 16.26
N VAL A 157 2.00 6.72 16.57
CA VAL A 157 2.40 7.89 17.35
C VAL A 157 1.60 7.90 18.65
N THR A 158 2.29 7.98 19.77
CA THR A 158 1.68 8.09 21.09
C THR A 158 1.96 9.48 21.65
N LEU A 159 0.90 10.21 21.93
CA LEU A 159 0.97 11.56 22.49
C LEU A 159 0.73 11.51 24.00
N THR A 160 1.51 12.27 24.75
CA THR A 160 1.45 12.32 26.21
C THR A 160 1.27 13.74 26.70
N ILE A 161 0.34 13.94 27.62
CA ILE A 161 0.06 15.23 28.23
C ILE A 161 -0.10 15.12 29.75
N GLU A 162 0.15 16.22 30.43
CA GLU A 162 -0.23 16.38 31.82
C GLU A 162 -1.62 17.01 31.92
N ALA A 163 -2.48 16.49 32.79
CA ALA A 163 -3.80 17.05 33.10
C ALA A 163 -4.17 16.79 34.54
N GLU A 164 -5.00 17.67 35.14
CA GLU A 164 -5.41 17.56 36.53
C GLU A 164 -6.33 16.36 36.79
N ASN A 165 -7.16 16.01 35.84
CA ASN A 165 -8.15 14.95 35.94
C ASN A 165 -8.52 14.37 34.57
N LEU A 166 -9.28 13.28 34.57
CA LEU A 166 -9.72 12.58 33.38
C LEU A 166 -10.57 13.42 32.40
N PRO A 167 -11.58 14.21 32.85
CA PRO A 167 -12.32 15.09 31.93
C PRO A 167 -11.45 16.15 31.26
N ALA A 168 -10.52 16.77 31.99
CA ALA A 168 -9.57 17.75 31.43
C ALA A 168 -8.63 17.10 30.40
N ALA A 169 -8.16 15.87 30.67
CA ALA A 169 -7.37 15.11 29.73
C ALA A 169 -8.13 14.84 28.42
N ARG A 170 -9.38 14.40 28.50
CA ARG A 170 -10.24 14.14 27.34
C ARG A 170 -10.46 15.38 26.49
N ALA A 171 -10.81 16.51 27.13
CA ALA A 171 -11.02 17.78 26.42
C ALA A 171 -9.76 18.26 25.68
N ARG A 172 -8.57 18.12 26.33
CA ARG A 172 -7.30 18.49 25.71
C ARG A 172 -6.92 17.55 24.57
N PHE A 173 -7.10 16.23 24.72
CA PHE A 173 -6.82 15.25 23.67
C PHE A 173 -7.73 15.41 22.47
N SER A 174 -9.02 15.70 22.63
CA SER A 174 -9.93 15.91 21.49
C SER A 174 -9.40 16.92 20.48
N ARG A 175 -8.79 18.03 20.96
CA ARG A 175 -8.15 19.00 20.10
C ARG A 175 -6.85 18.50 19.48
N ILE A 176 -5.97 17.92 20.29
CA ILE A 176 -4.65 17.43 19.84
C ILE A 176 -4.81 16.30 18.80
N GLU A 177 -5.78 15.41 18.98
CA GLU A 177 -6.11 14.34 18.02
C GLU A 177 -6.52 14.92 16.66
N ALA A 178 -7.45 15.87 16.67
CA ALA A 178 -7.92 16.49 15.41
C ALA A 178 -6.76 17.17 14.66
N ASP A 179 -5.92 17.93 15.40
CA ASP A 179 -4.74 18.59 14.83
C ASP A 179 -3.73 17.57 14.28
N THR A 180 -3.48 16.47 15.01
CA THR A 180 -2.55 15.41 14.58
C THR A 180 -3.04 14.66 13.37
N LEU A 181 -4.32 14.26 13.33
CA LEU A 181 -4.93 13.59 12.16
C LEU A 181 -4.89 14.48 10.92
N ASN A 182 -5.15 15.80 11.09
CA ASN A 182 -5.04 16.74 9.98
C ASN A 182 -3.60 16.88 9.46
N ARG A 183 -2.58 16.85 10.34
CA ARG A 183 -1.16 16.89 9.93
C ARG A 183 -0.80 15.64 9.12
N PHE A 184 -1.21 14.45 9.53
CA PHE A 184 -1.01 13.23 8.75
C PHE A 184 -1.72 13.30 7.40
N LYS A 185 -2.95 13.79 7.36
CA LYS A 185 -3.70 14.00 6.12
C LYS A 185 -2.98 14.95 5.16
N VAL A 186 -2.40 16.05 5.67
CA VAL A 186 -1.62 16.99 4.86
C VAL A 186 -0.34 16.35 4.32
N MET A 187 0.29 15.43 5.07
CA MET A 187 1.43 14.62 4.59
C MET A 187 1.02 13.54 3.58
N GLY A 188 -0.27 13.31 3.37
CA GLY A 188 -0.77 12.24 2.50
C GLY A 188 -0.88 10.88 3.20
N ALA A 189 -0.69 10.80 4.52
CA ALA A 189 -0.81 9.58 5.30
C ALA A 189 -2.22 9.40 5.87
N GLY A 190 -2.79 8.21 5.75
CA GLY A 190 -3.95 7.81 6.53
C GLY A 190 -3.58 7.69 8.01
N ALA A 191 -4.44 8.14 8.90
CA ALA A 191 -4.22 8.00 10.34
C ALA A 191 -5.54 7.86 11.09
N ARG A 192 -5.53 7.07 12.17
CA ARG A 192 -6.70 6.86 13.03
C ARG A 192 -6.31 6.71 14.50
N VAL A 193 -7.14 7.24 15.39
CA VAL A 193 -6.97 7.07 16.83
C VAL A 193 -7.35 5.63 17.19
N LEU A 194 -6.51 4.96 17.99
CA LEU A 194 -6.83 3.65 18.52
C LEU A 194 -7.80 3.76 19.69
N ASP A 195 -8.86 2.95 19.68
CA ASP A 195 -9.72 2.75 20.82
C ASP A 195 -9.03 1.92 21.93
N GLY A 196 -9.71 1.72 23.05
CA GLY A 196 -9.14 1.00 24.17
C GLY A 196 -8.89 -0.47 23.88
N LYS A 197 -9.77 -1.14 23.13
CA LYS A 197 -9.63 -2.56 22.75
C LYS A 197 -8.48 -2.76 21.76
N GLU A 198 -8.38 -1.88 20.77
CA GLU A 198 -7.27 -1.88 19.80
C GLU A 198 -5.92 -1.62 20.47
N ARG A 199 -5.90 -0.71 21.43
CA ARG A 199 -4.70 -0.38 22.19
C ARG A 199 -4.26 -1.52 23.12
N LEU A 200 -5.21 -2.23 23.74
CA LEU A 200 -4.94 -3.46 24.49
C LEU A 200 -4.43 -4.57 23.56
N ALA A 201 -5.02 -4.75 22.38
CA ALA A 201 -4.56 -5.72 21.38
C ALA A 201 -3.13 -5.43 20.93
N LEU A 202 -2.78 -4.16 20.71
CA LEU A 202 -1.42 -3.74 20.40
C LEU A 202 -0.43 -4.11 21.51
N LEU A 203 -0.75 -3.77 22.76
CA LEU A 203 0.10 -4.08 23.92
C LEU A 203 0.21 -5.59 24.15
N HIS A 204 -0.90 -6.33 24.06
CA HIS A 204 -0.89 -7.79 24.13
C HIS A 204 0.07 -8.36 23.09
N GLY A 205 -0.09 -7.94 21.86
CA GLY A 205 0.77 -8.42 20.81
C GLY A 205 2.25 -8.13 21.01
N LEU A 206 2.64 -6.99 21.59
CA LEU A 206 4.04 -6.67 21.91
C LEU A 206 4.59 -7.45 23.10
N LEU A 207 3.72 -7.82 24.06
CA LEU A 207 4.07 -8.57 25.27
C LEU A 207 3.95 -10.10 25.09
N HIS A 208 3.33 -10.57 23.98
CA HIS A 208 3.26 -11.97 23.58
C HIS A 208 3.89 -12.16 22.20
N PRO A 209 5.21 -11.98 22.09
CA PRO A 209 5.91 -12.05 20.80
C PRO A 209 5.94 -13.46 20.20
N GLU A 210 5.69 -14.49 20.99
CA GLU A 210 5.50 -15.87 20.57
C GLU A 210 4.16 -16.12 19.84
N GLY A 211 3.28 -15.13 19.83
CA GLY A 211 1.91 -15.24 19.31
C GLY A 211 0.90 -15.52 20.42
N GLY A 212 -0.36 -15.50 20.07
CA GLY A 212 -1.48 -15.77 21.00
C GLY A 212 -2.73 -15.00 20.59
N ARG A 213 -3.87 -15.64 20.78
CA ARG A 213 -5.15 -15.01 20.47
C ARG A 213 -5.51 -13.99 21.55
N PHE A 214 -5.60 -12.73 21.19
CA PHE A 214 -6.16 -11.70 22.06
C PHE A 214 -7.69 -11.82 22.11
N ALA A 215 -8.22 -12.01 23.31
CA ALA A 215 -9.65 -12.02 23.57
C ALA A 215 -9.95 -11.08 24.74
N PHE A 216 -10.75 -10.07 24.51
CA PHE A 216 -11.13 -9.08 25.53
C PHE A 216 -12.45 -8.40 25.16
N GLU A 217 -13.35 -8.27 26.16
CA GLU A 217 -14.55 -7.43 26.10
C GLU A 217 -14.67 -6.63 27.38
N TRP A 218 -15.13 -5.38 27.27
CA TRP A 218 -15.21 -4.46 28.43
C TRP A 218 -16.16 -4.96 29.52
N ASP A 219 -17.19 -5.69 29.15
CA ASP A 219 -18.20 -6.25 30.05
C ASP A 219 -17.62 -7.37 30.92
N TRP A 220 -16.47 -7.92 30.60
CA TRP A 220 -15.82 -8.94 31.42
C TRP A 220 -15.17 -8.38 32.68
N LEU A 221 -14.75 -7.12 32.71
CA LEU A 221 -14.06 -6.52 33.86
C LEU A 221 -14.92 -6.47 35.13
N PRO A 222 -16.17 -5.95 35.10
CA PRO A 222 -16.99 -5.90 36.31
C PRO A 222 -17.38 -7.30 36.82
N ALA A 223 -17.53 -8.27 35.91
CA ALA A 223 -17.96 -9.63 36.24
C ALA A 223 -16.81 -10.49 36.83
N SER A 224 -15.58 -10.28 36.34
CA SER A 224 -14.42 -11.11 36.74
C SER A 224 -13.59 -10.54 37.90
N GLY A 225 -13.70 -9.23 38.17
CA GLY A 225 -12.83 -8.53 39.10
C GLY A 225 -11.39 -8.38 38.61
N LEU A 226 -11.11 -8.73 37.34
CA LEU A 226 -9.79 -8.56 36.69
C LEU A 226 -9.58 -7.10 36.28
N SER A 227 -8.33 -6.73 36.09
CA SER A 227 -7.91 -5.46 35.49
C SER A 227 -7.62 -5.63 34.03
N VAL A 228 -7.58 -4.54 33.27
CA VAL A 228 -7.15 -4.57 31.84
C VAL A 228 -5.74 -5.13 31.66
N LYS A 229 -4.89 -5.04 32.66
CA LYS A 229 -3.52 -5.56 32.64
C LYS A 229 -3.47 -7.10 32.62
N ASP A 230 -4.45 -7.78 33.23
CA ASP A 230 -4.49 -9.25 33.24
C ASP A 230 -4.67 -9.84 31.84
N PHE A 231 -5.31 -9.10 30.94
CA PHE A 231 -5.52 -9.53 29.54
C PHE A 231 -4.32 -9.30 28.62
N ILE A 232 -3.33 -8.53 29.05
CA ILE A 232 -2.14 -8.20 28.25
C ILE A 232 -0.84 -8.68 28.89
N SER A 233 -0.86 -9.15 30.13
CA SER A 233 0.33 -9.58 30.84
C SER A 233 0.89 -10.88 30.28
N PRO A 234 2.20 -10.95 29.97
CA PRO A 234 2.86 -12.21 29.61
C PRO A 234 2.94 -13.14 30.84
N SER A 235 3.32 -14.38 30.59
CA SER A 235 3.50 -15.39 31.65
C SER A 235 4.58 -15.01 32.67
N SER A 236 5.65 -14.37 32.24
CA SER A 236 6.76 -13.93 33.08
C SER A 236 7.59 -12.80 32.48
N PHE A 237 8.23 -12.03 33.35
CA PHE A 237 9.36 -11.17 33.04
C PHE A 237 10.59 -11.62 33.85
N GLU A 238 11.73 -11.79 33.21
CA GLU A 238 13.00 -12.15 33.82
C GLU A 238 14.09 -11.12 33.47
N PHE A 239 14.50 -10.28 34.41
CA PHE A 239 15.52 -9.25 34.25
C PHE A 239 16.83 -9.56 35.02
N GLY A 240 17.17 -10.85 35.15
CA GLY A 240 18.33 -11.30 35.87
C GLY A 240 19.69 -11.07 35.20
N GLU A 241 19.72 -10.85 33.90
CA GLU A 241 20.92 -10.61 33.10
C GLU A 241 21.12 -9.10 32.83
N THR A 242 22.38 -8.65 32.77
CA THR A 242 22.75 -7.22 32.63
C THR A 242 22.27 -6.61 31.30
N ARG A 243 22.35 -7.37 30.20
CA ARG A 243 22.19 -6.87 28.83
C ARG A 243 21.07 -7.51 28.04
N ARG A 244 20.28 -8.36 28.68
CA ARG A 244 19.11 -9.03 28.07
C ARG A 244 18.12 -9.45 29.15
N PHE A 245 16.93 -9.79 28.70
CA PHE A 245 15.82 -10.21 29.54
C PHE A 245 15.01 -11.31 28.83
N ARG A 246 14.01 -11.87 29.51
CA ARG A 246 13.02 -12.75 28.92
C ARG A 246 11.62 -12.20 29.14
N VAL A 247 10.76 -12.39 28.12
CA VAL A 247 9.32 -12.17 28.18
C VAL A 247 8.65 -13.46 27.72
N GLY A 248 7.97 -14.16 28.63
CA GLY A 248 7.53 -15.53 28.36
C GLY A 248 8.70 -16.42 27.93
N GLU A 249 8.57 -17.04 26.75
CA GLU A 249 9.63 -17.90 26.18
C GLU A 249 10.66 -17.14 25.33
N MET A 250 10.44 -15.86 25.05
CA MET A 250 11.27 -15.06 24.15
C MET A 250 12.40 -14.32 24.90
N TYR A 251 13.58 -14.30 24.30
CA TYR A 251 14.70 -13.47 24.75
C TYR A 251 14.61 -12.08 24.14
N GLY A 252 14.88 -11.04 24.94
CA GLY A 252 14.85 -9.65 24.52
C GLY A 252 16.10 -8.87 24.90
N ALA A 253 16.40 -7.83 24.12
CA ALA A 253 17.42 -6.84 24.42
C ALA A 253 16.99 -5.46 23.92
N VAL A 254 17.18 -4.43 24.75
CA VAL A 254 17.00 -3.05 24.37
C VAL A 254 18.36 -2.38 24.21
N SER A 255 18.49 -1.67 23.09
CA SER A 255 19.67 -0.87 22.75
C SER A 255 19.26 0.58 22.52
N PHE A 256 20.20 1.52 22.68
CA PHE A 256 20.00 2.92 22.32
C PHE A 256 20.96 3.34 21.20
N LEU A 257 20.55 4.29 20.38
CA LEU A 257 21.34 4.80 19.26
C LEU A 257 22.16 6.02 19.69
N GLN A 258 23.47 5.96 19.45
CA GLN A 258 24.37 7.09 19.57
C GLN A 258 24.72 7.64 18.17
N ILE A 259 24.41 8.90 17.96
CA ILE A 259 24.68 9.60 16.72
C ILE A 259 26.08 10.23 16.82
N LEU A 260 27.01 9.79 15.98
CA LEU A 260 28.38 10.30 15.96
C LEU A 260 28.59 11.35 14.86
N ALA A 261 27.89 11.20 13.74
CA ALA A 261 28.04 12.09 12.59
C ALA A 261 27.28 13.42 12.77
N PRO A 262 27.77 14.50 12.16
CA PRO A 262 27.02 15.75 12.07
C PRO A 262 25.83 15.63 11.12
N GLU A 263 25.86 14.73 10.15
CA GLU A 263 24.81 14.48 9.16
C GLU A 263 24.43 13.00 9.14
N ILE A 264 23.13 12.71 9.06
CA ILE A 264 22.56 11.39 8.96
C ILE A 264 21.74 11.33 7.66
N GLN A 265 21.69 10.16 7.03
CA GLN A 265 20.84 9.93 5.87
C GLN A 265 19.40 9.62 6.31
N ASP A 266 18.43 10.09 5.55
CA ASP A 266 16.99 9.92 5.79
C ASP A 266 16.48 8.47 5.65
N ARG A 267 17.35 7.57 5.18
CA ARG A 267 17.06 6.13 5.02
C ARG A 267 17.29 5.30 6.28
N ILE A 268 17.82 5.87 7.35
CA ILE A 268 18.24 5.13 8.56
C ILE A 268 17.10 4.29 9.17
N LEU A 269 15.86 4.84 9.26
CA LEU A 269 14.72 4.09 9.79
C LEU A 269 14.28 2.98 8.86
N THR A 270 14.34 3.19 7.56
CA THR A 270 14.04 2.17 6.56
C THR A 270 15.00 0.99 6.67
N ASP A 271 16.29 1.27 6.71
CA ASP A 271 17.33 0.24 6.77
C ASP A 271 17.26 -0.56 8.09
N PHE A 272 16.89 0.07 9.21
CA PHE A 272 16.59 -0.66 10.45
C PHE A 272 15.36 -1.55 10.33
N MET A 273 14.29 -1.05 9.72
CA MET A 273 13.03 -1.82 9.57
C MET A 273 13.13 -2.93 8.53
N ASP A 274 14.17 -2.94 7.70
CA ASP A 274 14.47 -4.01 6.75
C ASP A 274 15.29 -5.16 7.39
N VAL A 275 15.74 -5.01 8.65
CA VAL A 275 16.35 -6.11 9.41
C VAL A 275 15.28 -7.15 9.75
N GLU A 276 15.57 -8.41 9.42
CA GLU A 276 14.67 -9.53 9.73
C GLU A 276 14.56 -9.77 11.24
N GLY A 277 13.34 -9.94 11.72
CA GLY A 277 13.07 -10.29 13.12
C GLY A 277 12.01 -9.42 13.80
N ASN A 278 11.65 -9.80 15.02
CA ASN A 278 10.76 -9.00 15.86
C ASN A 278 11.52 -7.79 16.41
N LEU A 279 11.24 -6.63 15.82
CA LEU A 279 11.91 -5.36 16.08
C LEU A 279 10.90 -4.28 16.44
N LEU A 280 11.22 -3.48 17.46
CA LEU A 280 10.49 -2.25 17.79
C LEU A 280 11.48 -1.09 17.86
N VAL A 281 11.34 -0.13 16.99
CA VAL A 281 12.06 1.14 17.00
C VAL A 281 11.18 2.17 17.67
N THR A 282 11.70 2.82 18.71
CA THR A 282 10.96 3.82 19.49
C THR A 282 11.76 5.09 19.61
N MET A 283 11.16 6.22 19.25
CA MET A 283 11.73 7.56 19.40
C MET A 283 10.83 8.37 20.35
N HIS A 284 11.36 8.71 21.52
CA HIS A 284 10.72 9.69 22.41
C HIS A 284 11.23 11.07 22.07
N VAL A 285 10.33 11.98 21.76
CA VAL A 285 10.64 13.35 21.35
C VAL A 285 9.90 14.32 22.26
N ARG A 286 10.62 15.30 22.81
CA ARG A 286 10.05 16.38 23.61
C ARG A 286 10.65 17.70 23.21
N GLY A 287 9.81 18.68 22.91
CA GLY A 287 10.24 20.03 22.56
C GLY A 287 10.91 20.74 23.75
N ILE A 288 11.92 21.54 23.47
CA ILE A 288 12.54 22.47 24.42
C ILE A 288 11.92 23.85 24.23
N ASN A 289 11.64 24.56 25.33
CA ASN A 289 11.13 25.93 25.22
C ASN A 289 12.12 26.80 24.42
N GLN A 290 11.62 27.58 23.44
CA GLN A 290 12.47 28.37 22.53
C GLN A 290 13.43 29.30 23.27
N ASN A 291 12.94 29.95 24.34
CA ASN A 291 13.78 30.85 25.15
C ASN A 291 14.89 30.08 25.89
N GLU A 292 14.61 28.87 26.36
CA GLU A 292 15.58 27.98 27.01
C GLU A 292 16.61 27.46 26.01
N ALA A 293 16.18 27.07 24.83
CA ALA A 293 17.02 26.64 23.72
C ALA A 293 18.03 27.75 23.34
N ILE A 294 17.53 28.96 23.12
CA ILE A 294 18.38 30.11 22.78
C ILE A 294 19.39 30.41 23.93
N LYS A 295 18.94 30.35 25.20
CA LYS A 295 19.85 30.54 26.33
C LYS A 295 20.91 29.45 26.40
N MET A 296 20.56 28.19 26.14
CA MET A 296 21.49 27.05 26.15
C MET A 296 22.57 27.24 25.06
N VAL A 297 22.17 27.60 23.84
CA VAL A 297 23.11 27.82 22.72
C VAL A 297 24.00 29.04 23.00
N LYS A 298 23.47 30.13 23.52
CA LYS A 298 24.26 31.33 23.90
C LYS A 298 25.30 30.98 24.98
N ARG A 299 24.94 30.20 26.01
CA ARG A 299 25.92 29.76 27.02
C ARG A 299 27.02 28.91 26.37
N LYS A 300 26.67 27.99 25.47
CA LYS A 300 27.66 27.17 24.75
C LYS A 300 28.60 28.00 23.89
N ILE A 301 28.10 29.03 23.21
CA ILE A 301 28.93 29.97 22.45
C ILE A 301 29.89 30.70 23.41
N THR A 302 29.41 31.21 24.55
CA THR A 302 30.26 31.86 25.54
C THR A 302 31.35 30.92 26.07
N ASP A 303 31.04 29.66 26.33
CA ASP A 303 32.01 28.64 26.79
C ASP A 303 33.06 28.37 25.72
N LEU A 304 32.65 28.24 24.43
CA LEU A 304 33.57 28.06 23.30
C LEU A 304 34.44 29.26 23.08
N ASP A 305 33.91 30.51 23.19
CA ASP A 305 34.70 31.74 23.10
C ASP A 305 35.71 31.86 24.27
N ALA A 306 35.30 31.45 25.47
CA ALA A 306 36.22 31.38 26.62
C ALA A 306 37.36 30.37 26.41
N MET A 307 37.05 29.17 25.86
CA MET A 307 38.08 28.19 25.48
C MET A 307 39.01 28.72 24.40
N LYS A 308 38.49 29.41 23.38
CA LYS A 308 39.26 30.05 22.34
C LYS A 308 40.23 31.08 22.92
N ILE A 309 39.79 31.95 23.84
CA ILE A 309 40.65 32.91 24.53
C ILE A 309 41.74 32.21 25.38
N GLN A 310 41.40 31.09 26.03
CA GLN A 310 42.39 30.31 26.78
C GLN A 310 43.47 29.71 25.89
N GLU A 311 43.10 29.12 24.73
CA GLU A 311 44.05 28.56 23.77
C GLU A 311 44.92 29.67 23.13
N GLN A 312 44.35 30.82 22.79
CA GLN A 312 45.09 31.99 22.33
C GLN A 312 46.13 32.50 23.39
N LYS A 313 45.76 32.53 24.67
CA LYS A 313 46.69 32.87 25.76
C LYS A 313 47.80 31.84 25.91
N LYS A 314 47.54 30.55 25.72
CA LYS A 314 48.56 29.50 25.71
C LYS A 314 49.51 29.66 24.53
N ALA A 315 48.95 29.86 23.30
CA ALA A 315 49.78 30.10 22.11
C ALA A 315 50.73 31.30 22.25
N ALA A 316 50.19 32.41 22.77
CA ALA A 316 50.96 33.63 23.06
C ALA A 316 52.11 33.37 24.05
N ARG A 317 51.85 32.57 25.12
CA ARG A 317 52.89 32.19 26.11
C ARG A 317 53.97 31.25 25.56
N SER A 318 53.63 30.45 24.54
CA SER A 318 54.49 29.44 23.92
C SER A 318 55.14 29.94 22.63
N GLY A 319 54.96 31.24 22.27
CA GLY A 319 55.57 31.84 21.08
C GLY A 319 55.03 31.36 19.73
N TYR A 320 53.85 30.74 19.74
CA TYR A 320 53.15 30.35 18.49
C TYR A 320 52.23 31.46 17.99
N ASP A 321 51.91 31.45 16.70
CA ASP A 321 50.98 32.38 16.09
C ASP A 321 49.59 32.29 16.75
N LEU A 322 48.99 33.43 17.05
CA LEU A 322 47.66 33.56 17.70
C LEU A 322 46.50 33.04 16.84
N ASP A 323 46.75 32.91 15.53
CA ASP A 323 45.75 32.41 14.59
C ASP A 323 45.74 30.85 14.47
N ILE A 324 46.75 30.17 15.06
CA ILE A 324 46.77 28.70 15.13
C ILE A 324 45.87 28.21 16.26
N LEU A 325 44.57 28.18 16.00
CA LEU A 325 43.58 27.58 16.88
C LEU A 325 43.37 26.13 16.51
N PRO A 326 43.08 25.25 17.50
CA PRO A 326 42.58 23.93 17.17
C PRO A 326 41.38 24.04 16.22
N SER A 327 41.45 23.35 15.06
CA SER A 327 40.38 23.37 14.02
C SER A 327 38.97 23.13 14.57
N ASP A 328 38.92 22.26 15.57
CA ASP A 328 37.65 21.89 16.25
C ASP A 328 36.98 23.08 16.92
N LEU A 329 37.75 23.99 17.61
CA LEU A 329 37.16 25.13 18.28
C LEU A 329 36.58 26.17 17.30
N SER A 330 37.22 26.35 16.16
CA SER A 330 36.75 27.28 15.13
C SER A 330 35.47 26.75 14.45
N THR A 331 35.49 25.46 14.14
CA THR A 331 34.34 24.78 13.51
C THR A 331 33.15 24.73 14.43
N TYR A 332 33.31 24.31 15.68
CA TYR A 332 32.18 24.29 16.68
C TYR A 332 31.66 25.67 17.02
N GLY A 333 32.55 26.69 17.07
CA GLY A 333 32.15 28.06 17.30
C GLY A 333 31.28 28.63 16.16
N GLY A 334 31.68 28.35 14.92
CA GLY A 334 30.89 28.69 13.73
C GLY A 334 29.53 27.98 13.70
N ALA A 335 29.54 26.65 13.90
CA ALA A 335 28.32 25.86 13.94
C ALA A 335 27.33 26.31 15.04
N ALA A 336 27.81 26.66 16.22
CA ALA A 336 26.97 27.15 17.31
C ALA A 336 26.35 28.54 17.00
N LYS A 337 27.08 29.41 16.29
CA LYS A 337 26.53 30.71 15.83
C LYS A 337 25.49 30.55 14.73
N ASN A 338 25.70 29.64 13.78
CA ASN A 338 24.73 29.33 12.76
C ASN A 338 23.44 28.74 13.38
N LEU A 339 23.59 27.79 14.32
CA LEU A 339 22.46 27.23 15.08
C LEU A 339 21.67 28.33 15.81
N LEU A 340 22.35 29.31 16.43
CA LEU A 340 21.67 30.42 17.07
C LEU A 340 20.88 31.27 16.07
N GLN A 341 21.44 31.51 14.89
CA GLN A 341 20.79 32.26 13.83
C GLN A 341 19.55 31.49 13.31
N ASP A 342 19.68 30.16 13.10
CA ASP A 342 18.57 29.31 12.65
C ASP A 342 17.42 29.29 13.66
N LEU A 343 17.72 29.17 14.97
CA LEU A 343 16.74 29.26 16.04
C LEU A 343 16.04 30.65 16.15
N GLN A 344 16.69 31.72 15.70
CA GLN A 344 16.15 33.10 15.79
C GLN A 344 15.41 33.51 14.51
N SER A 345 15.82 33.02 13.32
CA SER A 345 15.40 33.53 12.02
C SER A 345 14.63 32.52 11.18
N ARG A 346 14.72 31.23 11.47
CA ARG A 346 14.03 30.15 10.77
C ARG A 346 13.01 29.50 11.68
N ASN A 347 12.11 28.70 11.10
CA ASN A 347 11.12 27.91 11.85
C ASN A 347 11.77 26.69 12.52
N GLU A 348 13.02 26.79 12.99
CA GLU A 348 13.76 25.78 13.70
C GLU A 348 13.46 25.82 15.20
N ARG A 349 13.26 24.64 15.82
CA ARG A 349 13.13 24.43 17.26
C ARG A 349 14.11 23.39 17.72
N MET A 350 14.29 23.28 19.03
CA MET A 350 15.10 22.22 19.64
C MET A 350 14.22 21.19 20.34
N PHE A 351 14.63 19.93 20.19
CA PHE A 351 13.98 18.77 20.79
C PHE A 351 15.00 17.89 21.49
N ASN A 352 14.62 17.28 22.60
CA ASN A 352 15.34 16.16 23.17
C ASN A 352 14.75 14.86 22.63
N MET A 353 15.61 13.99 22.13
CA MET A 353 15.24 12.68 21.58
C MET A 353 15.96 11.56 22.32
N THR A 354 15.20 10.52 22.72
CA THR A 354 15.72 9.20 23.10
C THR A 354 15.34 8.20 22.02
N PHE A 355 16.32 7.52 21.44
CA PHE A 355 16.11 6.50 20.42
C PHE A 355 16.42 5.12 20.98
N LEU A 356 15.43 4.24 21.01
CA LEU A 356 15.53 2.87 21.52
C LEU A 356 15.20 1.85 20.44
N MET A 357 15.88 0.71 20.48
CA MET A 357 15.60 -0.46 19.68
C MET A 357 15.42 -1.68 20.56
N LEU A 358 14.25 -2.27 20.54
CA LEU A 358 13.92 -3.53 21.19
C LEU A 358 13.97 -4.66 20.17
N HIS A 359 14.79 -5.68 20.44
CA HIS A 359 14.83 -6.93 19.68
C HIS A 359 14.26 -8.06 20.51
N LEU A 360 13.47 -8.94 19.89
CA LEU A 360 12.91 -10.15 20.52
C LEU A 360 13.19 -11.35 19.62
N ALA A 361 13.65 -12.45 20.22
CA ALA A 361 13.98 -13.67 19.47
C ALA A 361 13.75 -14.94 20.31
N PRO A 362 13.42 -16.10 19.69
CA PRO A 362 13.14 -17.33 20.42
C PRO A 362 14.39 -17.97 21.07
N THR A 363 15.58 -17.61 20.61
CA THR A 363 16.84 -18.12 21.19
C THR A 363 17.85 -17.00 21.41
N LYS A 364 18.76 -17.22 22.36
CA LYS A 364 19.88 -16.27 22.62
C LYS A 364 20.71 -16.02 21.36
N GLN A 365 20.99 -17.07 20.60
CA GLN A 365 21.78 -16.95 19.36
C GLN A 365 21.10 -16.08 18.31
N LYS A 366 19.79 -16.29 18.05
CA LYS A 366 19.03 -15.47 17.12
C LYS A 366 18.94 -14.01 17.59
N LEU A 367 18.82 -13.77 18.91
CA LEU A 367 18.86 -12.43 19.47
C LEU A 367 20.20 -11.73 19.20
N GLU A 368 21.32 -12.41 19.42
CA GLU A 368 22.67 -11.86 19.15
C GLU A 368 22.84 -11.52 17.67
N ILE A 369 22.36 -12.36 16.77
CA ILE A 369 22.41 -12.12 15.31
C ILE A 369 21.60 -10.86 14.97
N ALA A 370 20.35 -10.75 15.43
CA ALA A 370 19.47 -9.61 15.13
C ALA A 370 20.08 -8.29 15.65
N VAL A 371 20.59 -8.28 16.89
CA VAL A 371 21.24 -7.08 17.43
C VAL A 371 22.53 -6.72 16.67
N SER A 372 23.31 -7.72 16.25
CA SER A 372 24.53 -7.48 15.44
C SER A 372 24.21 -6.92 14.06
N GLN A 373 23.17 -7.43 13.40
CA GLN A 373 22.70 -6.90 12.12
C GLN A 373 22.29 -5.43 12.25
N SER A 374 21.46 -5.09 13.25
CA SER A 374 21.07 -3.71 13.51
C SER A 374 22.27 -2.81 13.89
N ALA A 375 23.25 -3.34 14.61
CA ALA A 375 24.50 -2.61 14.90
C ALA A 375 25.31 -2.33 13.64
N SER A 376 25.35 -3.27 12.68
CA SER A 376 25.99 -3.06 11.37
C SER A 376 25.27 -1.98 10.57
N VAL A 377 23.93 -1.98 10.55
CA VAL A 377 23.14 -0.91 9.92
C VAL A 377 23.44 0.44 10.57
N ALA A 378 23.49 0.52 11.90
CA ALA A 378 23.86 1.76 12.58
C ALA A 378 25.26 2.29 12.14
N GLN A 379 26.22 1.39 11.97
CA GLN A 379 27.58 1.76 11.52
C GLN A 379 27.59 2.33 10.09
N THR A 380 26.78 1.83 9.17
CA THR A 380 26.67 2.40 7.80
C THR A 380 26.16 3.84 7.80
N HIS A 381 25.41 4.23 8.84
CA HIS A 381 24.91 5.59 9.06
C HIS A 381 25.78 6.41 10.03
N ASN A 382 27.04 6.00 10.30
CA ASN A 382 27.92 6.64 11.27
C ASN A 382 27.28 6.80 12.66
N CYS A 383 26.51 5.80 13.08
CA CYS A 383 25.91 5.70 14.40
C CYS A 383 26.43 4.46 15.13
N ILE A 384 26.30 4.42 16.44
CA ILE A 384 26.61 3.26 17.27
C ILE A 384 25.33 2.82 17.98
N LEU A 385 24.97 1.55 17.84
CA LEU A 385 23.90 0.92 18.60
C LEU A 385 24.49 0.23 19.83
N THR A 386 24.20 0.75 21.01
CA THR A 386 24.73 0.27 22.30
C THR A 386 23.61 -0.32 23.14
N ARG A 387 23.81 -1.54 23.68
CA ARG A 387 22.85 -2.13 24.63
C ARG A 387 22.77 -1.35 25.92
N LEU A 388 21.58 -1.30 26.48
CA LEU A 388 21.40 -0.77 27.85
C LEU A 388 21.98 -1.76 28.86
N ASP A 389 22.88 -1.28 29.71
CA ASP A 389 23.46 -2.07 30.81
C ASP A 389 22.65 -1.79 32.08
N PHE A 390 22.15 -2.85 32.77
CA PHE A 390 21.34 -2.78 34.00
C PHE A 390 20.02 -1.98 33.92
N GLN A 391 19.59 -1.60 32.73
CA GLN A 391 18.38 -0.80 32.45
C GLN A 391 17.45 -1.50 31.45
N GLN A 392 17.51 -2.82 31.36
CA GLN A 392 16.72 -3.58 30.36
C GLN A 392 15.22 -3.52 30.67
N GLU A 393 14.81 -3.53 31.93
CA GLU A 393 13.41 -3.36 32.35
C GLU A 393 12.89 -1.96 31.96
N ASP A 394 13.60 -0.91 32.34
CA ASP A 394 13.23 0.46 31.97
C ASP A 394 13.24 0.68 30.45
N GLY A 395 14.18 0.02 29.76
CA GLY A 395 14.25 0.01 28.31
C GLY A 395 13.03 -0.63 27.67
N LEU A 396 12.65 -1.85 28.10
CA LEU A 396 11.44 -2.52 27.64
C LEU A 396 10.19 -1.66 27.85
N MET A 397 9.99 -1.16 29.07
CA MET A 397 8.82 -0.36 29.43
C MET A 397 8.77 0.97 28.66
N SER A 398 9.93 1.56 28.36
CA SER A 398 10.01 2.76 27.51
C SER A 398 9.81 2.47 26.03
N SER A 399 10.03 1.23 25.57
CA SER A 399 9.78 0.84 24.18
C SER A 399 8.30 0.64 23.88
N LEU A 400 7.47 0.33 24.87
CA LEU A 400 6.03 0.15 24.67
C LEU A 400 5.36 1.48 24.26
N PRO A 401 4.34 1.45 23.35
CA PRO A 401 3.64 2.65 22.86
C PRO A 401 2.68 3.23 23.91
N LEU A 402 3.23 3.56 25.08
CA LEU A 402 2.52 4.16 26.20
C LEU A 402 2.78 5.65 26.34
N GLY A 403 3.85 6.19 25.73
CA GLY A 403 4.28 7.58 25.87
C GLY A 403 5.10 7.87 27.13
N LEU A 404 5.68 6.84 27.74
CA LEU A 404 6.49 6.96 28.96
C LEU A 404 7.96 6.62 28.64
N ASN A 405 8.87 7.56 28.92
CA ASN A 405 10.31 7.37 28.81
C ASN A 405 10.94 7.30 30.21
N ARG A 406 11.53 6.17 30.57
CA ARG A 406 12.30 5.97 31.79
C ARG A 406 13.81 6.07 31.58
N ILE A 407 14.25 6.10 30.31
CA ILE A 407 15.66 6.18 29.93
C ILE A 407 16.07 7.64 29.80
N LYS A 408 17.11 8.04 30.55
CA LYS A 408 17.64 9.42 30.58
C LYS A 408 18.79 9.66 29.59
N ILE A 409 18.86 8.89 28.52
CA ILE A 409 19.85 9.08 27.46
C ILE A 409 19.17 9.89 26.38
N GLU A 410 19.45 11.18 26.35
CA GLU A 410 18.82 12.11 25.42
C GLU A 410 19.85 12.77 24.50
N ARG A 411 19.47 13.01 23.27
CA ARG A 411 20.19 13.81 22.28
C ARG A 411 19.35 15.02 21.89
N SER A 412 19.93 16.22 22.05
CA SER A 412 19.26 17.43 21.56
C SER A 412 19.49 17.59 20.06
N LEU A 413 18.41 17.79 19.31
CA LEU A 413 18.38 17.91 17.85
C LEU A 413 17.54 19.15 17.47
N THR A 414 17.85 19.75 16.32
CA THR A 414 16.99 20.75 15.69
C THR A 414 15.81 20.07 14.99
N THR A 415 14.80 20.84 14.56
CA THR A 415 13.66 20.31 13.82
C THR A 415 14.11 19.53 12.58
N SER A 416 14.96 20.13 11.76
CA SER A 416 15.47 19.50 10.53
C SER A 416 16.27 18.25 10.83
N ALA A 417 17.16 18.26 11.84
CA ALA A 417 17.93 17.08 12.23
C ALA A 417 17.05 15.94 12.79
N LEU A 418 15.93 16.26 13.47
CA LEU A 418 14.95 15.28 13.94
C LEU A 418 14.14 14.71 12.76
N ALA A 419 13.74 15.56 11.81
CA ALA A 419 12.96 15.14 10.64
C ALA A 419 13.72 14.21 9.68
N VAL A 420 15.06 14.13 9.76
CA VAL A 420 15.86 13.13 9.02
C VAL A 420 15.44 11.69 9.38
N PHE A 421 14.94 11.46 10.60
CA PHE A 421 14.32 10.18 10.95
C PHE A 421 12.92 10.06 10.35
N VAL A 422 12.88 9.96 9.00
CA VAL A 422 11.63 9.86 8.24
C VAL A 422 10.92 8.56 8.59
N PRO A 423 9.72 8.59 9.18
CA PRO A 423 9.04 7.39 9.67
C PRO A 423 8.30 6.63 8.56
N PHE A 424 8.45 7.06 7.30
CA PHE A 424 7.87 6.42 6.14
C PHE A 424 8.88 5.44 5.53
N VAL A 425 8.59 4.15 5.66
CA VAL A 425 9.55 3.07 5.33
C VAL A 425 9.23 2.45 3.98
N THR A 426 8.09 1.75 3.90
CA THR A 426 7.66 1.02 2.69
C THR A 426 6.16 0.87 2.77
N GLN A 427 5.47 1.31 1.71
CA GLN A 427 4.04 1.05 1.59
C GLN A 427 3.81 -0.46 1.44
N GLU A 428 2.76 -0.96 2.06
CA GLU A 428 2.35 -2.36 2.00
C GLU A 428 0.86 -2.44 1.65
N LEU A 429 0.52 -3.44 0.85
CA LEU A 429 -0.86 -3.80 0.57
C LEU A 429 -1.08 -5.24 1.05
N PHE A 430 -1.58 -5.38 2.24
CA PHE A 430 -1.89 -6.67 2.84
C PHE A 430 -3.31 -6.64 3.42
N MET A 431 -4.30 -6.76 2.53
CA MET A 431 -5.71 -6.76 2.90
C MET A 431 -6.14 -8.16 3.34
N GLY A 432 -7.15 -8.23 4.18
CA GLY A 432 -7.76 -9.50 4.60
C GLY A 432 -9.02 -9.85 3.79
N GLY A 433 -9.71 -10.91 4.18
CA GLY A 433 -10.97 -11.34 3.56
C GLY A 433 -10.77 -11.95 2.18
N ASN A 434 -11.45 -11.43 1.17
CA ASN A 434 -11.39 -11.93 -0.22
C ASN A 434 -10.24 -11.31 -1.03
N ALA A 435 -9.18 -10.87 -0.37
CA ALA A 435 -8.03 -10.28 -1.05
C ALA A 435 -7.32 -11.33 -1.92
N MET A 436 -6.92 -10.90 -3.12
CA MET A 436 -6.23 -11.71 -4.11
C MET A 436 -4.75 -11.36 -4.15
N TYR A 437 -3.92 -12.32 -4.56
CA TYR A 437 -2.48 -12.16 -4.70
C TYR A 437 -2.11 -11.48 -6.02
N TYR A 438 -1.24 -10.45 -5.94
CA TYR A 438 -0.78 -9.68 -7.11
C TYR A 438 0.75 -9.66 -7.28
N GLY A 439 1.48 -10.41 -6.49
CA GLY A 439 2.94 -10.49 -6.53
C GLY A 439 3.58 -10.23 -5.17
N LEU A 440 4.90 -10.21 -5.13
CA LEU A 440 5.70 -9.76 -3.99
C LEU A 440 6.09 -8.29 -4.19
N ASN A 441 6.01 -7.51 -3.15
CA ASN A 441 6.52 -6.13 -3.14
C ASN A 441 8.04 -6.16 -3.38
N ALA A 442 8.54 -5.54 -4.45
CA ALA A 442 9.95 -5.59 -4.82
C ALA A 442 10.87 -4.87 -3.81
N LEU A 443 10.32 -4.09 -2.87
CA LEU A 443 11.07 -3.38 -1.83
C LEU A 443 11.15 -4.18 -0.54
N SER A 444 10.02 -4.69 -0.05
CA SER A 444 9.92 -5.39 1.23
C SER A 444 9.92 -6.91 1.10
N ASN A 445 9.73 -7.42 -0.10
CA ASN A 445 9.52 -8.83 -0.40
C ASN A 445 8.30 -9.44 0.30
N ASN A 446 7.36 -8.62 0.78
CA ASN A 446 6.07 -9.07 1.32
C ASN A 446 5.06 -9.33 0.22
N MET A 447 4.11 -10.23 0.46
CA MET A 447 3.02 -10.49 -0.48
C MET A 447 2.13 -9.24 -0.63
N ILE A 448 1.75 -8.95 -1.86
CA ILE A 448 0.74 -7.95 -2.18
C ILE A 448 -0.60 -8.67 -2.27
N LEU A 449 -1.46 -8.41 -1.29
CA LEU A 449 -2.83 -8.94 -1.19
C LEU A 449 -3.80 -7.77 -1.18
N LEU A 450 -4.68 -7.70 -2.17
CA LEU A 450 -5.70 -6.66 -2.24
C LEU A 450 -7.04 -7.19 -2.75
N ASP A 451 -8.13 -6.54 -2.32
CA ASP A 451 -9.49 -6.76 -2.80
C ASP A 451 -9.98 -5.49 -3.51
N ARG A 452 -10.04 -5.54 -4.84
CA ARG A 452 -10.47 -4.40 -5.66
C ARG A 452 -11.89 -3.93 -5.33
N LYS A 453 -12.77 -4.83 -4.86
CA LYS A 453 -14.15 -4.48 -4.49
C LYS A 453 -14.22 -3.58 -3.24
N GLN A 454 -13.16 -3.49 -2.44
CA GLN A 454 -13.08 -2.57 -1.30
C GLN A 454 -12.67 -1.15 -1.71
N SER A 455 -12.23 -0.95 -2.96
CA SER A 455 -11.92 0.39 -3.46
C SER A 455 -13.19 1.18 -3.81
N ARG A 456 -13.04 2.50 -3.92
CA ARG A 456 -14.13 3.37 -4.38
C ARG A 456 -14.42 3.20 -5.86
N CYS A 457 -13.39 2.91 -6.64
CA CYS A 457 -13.44 2.70 -8.09
C CYS A 457 -12.73 1.39 -8.44
N PRO A 458 -13.43 0.23 -8.42
CA PRO A 458 -12.81 -1.08 -8.61
C PRO A 458 -12.29 -1.34 -10.04
N ASN A 459 -12.52 -0.40 -10.95
CA ASN A 459 -12.10 -0.50 -12.35
C ASN A 459 -10.58 -0.59 -12.45
N GLY A 460 -10.09 -1.29 -13.45
CA GLY A 460 -8.66 -1.55 -13.61
C GLY A 460 -8.15 -1.44 -15.04
N LEU A 461 -6.87 -1.13 -15.17
CA LEU A 461 -6.13 -1.08 -16.41
C LEU A 461 -4.83 -1.88 -16.28
N VAL A 462 -4.52 -2.68 -17.29
CA VAL A 462 -3.29 -3.49 -17.35
C VAL A 462 -2.52 -3.11 -18.60
N PHE A 463 -1.31 -2.59 -18.42
CA PHE A 463 -0.43 -2.14 -19.48
C PHE A 463 0.84 -2.99 -19.56
N GLY A 464 1.30 -3.30 -20.75
CA GLY A 464 2.57 -3.99 -20.91
C GLY A 464 2.86 -4.37 -22.37
N THR A 465 4.14 -4.36 -22.74
CA THR A 465 4.59 -4.84 -24.03
C THR A 465 4.31 -6.34 -24.22
N PRO A 466 4.27 -6.84 -25.47
CA PRO A 466 4.17 -8.28 -25.72
C PRO A 466 5.21 -9.08 -24.93
N GLY A 467 4.77 -10.17 -24.29
CA GLY A 467 5.63 -11.04 -23.49
C GLY A 467 5.97 -10.53 -22.08
N SER A 468 5.46 -9.36 -21.66
CA SER A 468 5.68 -8.83 -20.31
C SER A 468 4.90 -9.54 -19.19
N GLY A 469 3.88 -10.36 -19.52
CA GLY A 469 3.03 -11.06 -18.58
C GLY A 469 1.60 -10.50 -18.43
N LYS A 470 1.16 -9.59 -19.31
CA LYS A 470 -0.17 -8.96 -19.28
C LYS A 470 -1.31 -9.99 -19.21
N SER A 471 -1.40 -10.88 -20.20
CA SER A 471 -2.46 -11.90 -20.28
C SER A 471 -2.39 -12.89 -19.10
N MET A 472 -1.17 -13.23 -18.63
CA MET A 472 -0.97 -14.07 -17.47
C MET A 472 -1.53 -13.42 -16.18
N SER A 473 -1.33 -12.12 -15.98
CA SER A 473 -1.86 -11.39 -14.83
C SER A 473 -3.38 -11.36 -14.83
N CYS A 474 -4.01 -11.09 -15.98
CA CYS A 474 -5.48 -11.14 -16.12
C CYS A 474 -6.03 -12.55 -15.87
N LYS A 475 -5.43 -13.59 -16.48
CA LYS A 475 -5.83 -14.98 -16.30
C LYS A 475 -5.71 -15.43 -14.85
N ARG A 476 -4.65 -15.00 -14.13
CA ARG A 476 -4.49 -15.27 -12.70
C ARG A 476 -5.63 -14.64 -11.89
N GLU A 477 -5.95 -13.36 -12.12
CA GLU A 477 -7.06 -12.69 -11.43
C GLU A 477 -8.39 -13.41 -11.69
N ILE A 478 -8.67 -13.77 -12.95
CA ILE A 478 -9.85 -14.58 -13.33
C ILE A 478 -9.89 -15.89 -12.55
N THR A 479 -8.76 -16.59 -12.48
CA THR A 479 -8.65 -17.86 -11.75
C THR A 479 -9.00 -17.68 -10.29
N TYR A 480 -8.40 -16.68 -9.61
CA TYR A 480 -8.69 -16.43 -8.19
C TYR A 480 -10.16 -16.03 -7.97
N VAL A 481 -10.75 -15.19 -8.83
CA VAL A 481 -12.18 -14.86 -8.76
C VAL A 481 -13.04 -16.12 -8.83
N MET A 482 -12.72 -17.04 -9.74
CA MET A 482 -13.46 -18.29 -9.91
C MET A 482 -13.29 -19.25 -8.73
N LEU A 483 -12.11 -19.32 -8.13
CA LEU A 483 -11.81 -20.23 -7.03
C LEU A 483 -12.32 -19.73 -5.67
N THR A 484 -12.32 -18.39 -5.44
CA THR A 484 -12.54 -17.82 -4.08
C THR A 484 -13.86 -17.08 -3.92
N THR A 485 -14.53 -16.67 -5.01
CA THR A 485 -15.77 -15.89 -4.93
C THR A 485 -16.93 -16.64 -5.61
N LYS A 486 -18.12 -16.03 -5.59
CA LYS A 486 -19.31 -16.46 -6.36
C LYS A 486 -19.64 -15.48 -7.48
N ASP A 487 -18.75 -14.53 -7.77
CA ASP A 487 -18.94 -13.50 -8.78
C ASP A 487 -18.96 -14.08 -10.20
N ASN A 488 -19.60 -13.38 -11.13
CA ASN A 488 -19.55 -13.71 -12.54
C ASN A 488 -18.32 -13.11 -13.21
N VAL A 489 -17.78 -13.80 -14.21
CA VAL A 489 -16.65 -13.34 -15.03
C VAL A 489 -17.04 -13.39 -16.51
N ILE A 490 -16.83 -12.28 -17.21
CA ILE A 490 -17.02 -12.20 -18.65
C ILE A 490 -15.72 -11.69 -19.28
N ILE A 491 -15.31 -12.33 -20.38
CA ILE A 491 -14.06 -12.04 -21.08
C ILE A 491 -14.39 -11.68 -22.52
N CYS A 492 -13.83 -10.60 -23.03
CA CYS A 492 -13.77 -10.26 -24.44
C CYS A 492 -12.37 -10.57 -24.96
N ASP A 493 -12.25 -11.62 -25.78
CA ASP A 493 -11.00 -12.22 -26.24
C ASP A 493 -10.81 -12.06 -27.75
N PRO A 494 -10.07 -11.03 -28.21
CA PRO A 494 -9.82 -10.82 -29.64
C PRO A 494 -8.77 -11.76 -30.25
N GLU A 495 -8.00 -12.49 -29.45
CA GLU A 495 -6.85 -13.30 -29.92
C GLU A 495 -6.95 -14.80 -29.56
N ASP A 496 -8.05 -15.23 -28.91
CA ASP A 496 -8.29 -16.62 -28.45
C ASP A 496 -7.18 -17.13 -27.51
N GLU A 497 -6.84 -16.29 -26.54
CA GLU A 497 -5.83 -16.64 -25.52
C GLU A 497 -6.45 -17.29 -24.27
N TYR A 498 -7.75 -17.06 -23.99
CA TYR A 498 -8.40 -17.45 -22.74
C TYR A 498 -9.17 -18.76 -22.80
N SER A 499 -9.47 -19.28 -23.99
CA SER A 499 -10.30 -20.49 -24.20
C SER A 499 -9.83 -21.72 -23.40
N PRO A 500 -8.53 -22.07 -23.32
CA PRO A 500 -8.08 -23.23 -22.54
C PRO A 500 -8.37 -23.07 -21.04
N LEU A 501 -8.13 -21.88 -20.48
CA LEU A 501 -8.43 -21.56 -19.08
C LEU A 501 -9.92 -21.63 -18.78
N VAL A 502 -10.74 -21.04 -19.64
CA VAL A 502 -12.21 -21.00 -19.50
C VAL A 502 -12.79 -22.39 -19.48
N ASN A 503 -12.36 -23.25 -20.41
CA ASN A 503 -12.79 -24.66 -20.46
C ASN A 503 -12.39 -25.42 -19.20
N ARG A 504 -11.17 -25.25 -18.68
CA ARG A 504 -10.71 -25.90 -17.45
C ARG A 504 -11.46 -25.45 -16.20
N LEU A 505 -11.87 -24.17 -16.16
CA LEU A 505 -12.68 -23.60 -15.09
C LEU A 505 -14.19 -23.92 -15.20
N GLY A 506 -14.60 -24.74 -16.19
CA GLY A 506 -16.02 -25.08 -16.43
C GLY A 506 -16.85 -23.93 -16.99
N GLY A 507 -16.20 -22.94 -17.61
CA GLY A 507 -16.84 -21.81 -18.27
C GLY A 507 -17.37 -22.16 -19.67
N GLN A 508 -17.96 -21.16 -20.31
CA GLN A 508 -18.48 -21.24 -21.67
C GLN A 508 -17.69 -20.34 -22.61
N VAL A 509 -17.21 -20.88 -23.72
CA VAL A 509 -16.61 -20.12 -24.82
C VAL A 509 -17.65 -19.94 -25.92
N ILE A 510 -18.00 -18.70 -26.22
CA ILE A 510 -18.91 -18.28 -27.30
C ILE A 510 -18.07 -17.76 -28.45
N ARG A 511 -18.06 -18.47 -29.56
CA ARG A 511 -17.25 -18.12 -30.73
C ARG A 511 -18.02 -17.27 -31.71
N LEU A 512 -17.72 -15.98 -31.74
CA LEU A 512 -18.31 -15.06 -32.69
C LEU A 512 -17.47 -15.08 -33.97
N SER A 513 -17.99 -15.72 -35.01
CA SER A 513 -17.34 -15.76 -36.34
C SER A 513 -18.38 -15.96 -37.45
N PRO A 514 -18.14 -15.52 -38.68
CA PRO A 514 -19.07 -15.71 -39.81
C PRO A 514 -19.46 -17.18 -40.04
N ASN A 515 -18.63 -18.12 -39.60
CA ASN A 515 -18.88 -19.56 -39.75
C ASN A 515 -19.53 -20.22 -38.52
N SER A 516 -19.74 -19.44 -37.44
CA SER A 516 -20.39 -19.94 -36.23
C SER A 516 -21.91 -19.84 -36.31
N ARG A 517 -22.58 -20.59 -35.46
CA ARG A 517 -24.03 -20.48 -35.21
C ARG A 517 -24.34 -19.73 -33.91
N ASP A 518 -23.30 -19.22 -33.25
CA ASP A 518 -23.40 -18.44 -32.01
C ASP A 518 -23.63 -16.97 -32.39
N TYR A 519 -24.88 -16.53 -32.32
CA TYR A 519 -25.25 -15.16 -32.65
C TYR A 519 -25.56 -14.35 -31.41
N VAL A 520 -25.15 -13.08 -31.41
CA VAL A 520 -25.51 -12.07 -30.40
C VAL A 520 -26.13 -10.90 -31.13
N ASN A 521 -27.39 -10.60 -30.83
CA ASN A 521 -28.11 -9.49 -31.42
C ASN A 521 -27.65 -8.15 -30.83
N PRO A 522 -27.09 -7.21 -31.63
CA PRO A 522 -26.74 -5.88 -31.16
C PRO A 522 -27.87 -5.10 -30.52
N LEU A 523 -29.12 -5.41 -30.94
CA LEU A 523 -30.32 -4.70 -30.50
C LEU A 523 -31.02 -5.36 -29.30
N ASP A 524 -30.43 -6.37 -28.66
CA ASP A 524 -30.98 -6.91 -27.42
C ASP A 524 -31.03 -5.83 -26.32
N ILE A 525 -32.15 -5.71 -25.63
CA ILE A 525 -32.38 -4.78 -24.54
C ILE A 525 -32.89 -5.50 -23.29
N ASN A 526 -32.36 -5.09 -22.13
CA ASN A 526 -32.87 -5.56 -20.83
C ASN A 526 -33.77 -4.48 -20.21
N LEU A 527 -35.02 -4.84 -19.86
CA LEU A 527 -35.98 -3.93 -19.25
C LEU A 527 -35.84 -3.83 -17.71
N ASN A 528 -35.01 -4.67 -17.09
CA ASN A 528 -34.80 -4.70 -15.63
C ASN A 528 -33.77 -3.62 -15.19
N TYR A 529 -34.00 -2.38 -15.57
CA TYR A 529 -33.25 -1.22 -15.09
C TYR A 529 -33.88 -0.63 -13.83
N SER A 530 -33.14 0.27 -13.15
CA SER A 530 -33.69 1.04 -12.05
C SER A 530 -34.75 2.03 -12.58
N GLU A 531 -35.73 2.43 -11.71
CA GLU A 531 -36.75 3.42 -12.04
C GLU A 531 -36.18 4.79 -12.51
N GLU A 532 -34.87 5.04 -12.25
CA GLU A 532 -34.20 6.31 -12.58
C GLU A 532 -33.55 6.36 -13.96
N GLU A 533 -33.36 5.22 -14.66
CA GLU A 533 -32.66 5.16 -15.94
C GLU A 533 -33.56 4.66 -17.09
N ASN A 534 -33.53 5.34 -18.24
CA ASN A 534 -34.26 4.93 -19.43
C ASN A 534 -33.42 3.92 -20.27
N PRO A 535 -33.80 2.63 -20.31
CA PRO A 535 -33.09 1.60 -21.08
C PRO A 535 -32.95 1.93 -22.56
N LEU A 536 -33.99 2.59 -23.14
CA LEU A 536 -33.99 2.95 -24.56
C LEU A 536 -32.96 4.03 -24.88
N ALA A 537 -32.73 5.00 -23.99
CA ALA A 537 -31.72 6.04 -24.20
C ALA A 537 -30.31 5.43 -24.25
N LEU A 538 -29.99 4.50 -23.33
CA LEU A 538 -28.71 3.79 -23.35
C LEU A 538 -28.52 2.92 -24.58
N LYS A 539 -29.58 2.28 -25.03
CA LYS A 539 -29.55 1.50 -26.27
C LYS A 539 -29.38 2.40 -27.50
N SER A 540 -29.98 3.60 -27.50
CA SER A 540 -29.76 4.59 -28.55
C SER A 540 -28.29 5.03 -28.62
N ASP A 541 -27.65 5.32 -27.46
CA ASP A 541 -26.21 5.65 -27.40
C ASP A 541 -25.32 4.51 -27.92
N PHE A 542 -25.69 3.26 -27.63
CA PHE A 542 -25.03 2.09 -28.18
C PHE A 542 -25.17 2.02 -29.71
N VAL A 543 -26.41 2.19 -30.24
CA VAL A 543 -26.69 2.13 -31.70
C VAL A 543 -25.96 3.27 -32.44
N LEU A 544 -25.91 4.47 -31.87
CA LEU A 544 -25.12 5.58 -32.40
C LEU A 544 -23.63 5.20 -32.52
N SER A 545 -23.05 4.62 -31.46
CA SER A 545 -21.64 4.16 -31.45
C SER A 545 -21.40 3.04 -32.46
N PHE A 546 -22.34 2.12 -32.60
CA PHE A 546 -22.32 1.06 -33.62
C PHE A 546 -22.36 1.62 -35.04
N CYS A 547 -23.27 2.56 -35.33
CA CYS A 547 -23.37 3.21 -36.65
C CYS A 547 -22.12 4.03 -36.99
N GLU A 548 -21.50 4.72 -35.99
CA GLU A 548 -20.22 5.41 -36.19
C GLU A 548 -19.11 4.47 -36.63
N LEU A 549 -18.98 3.30 -35.97
CA LEU A 549 -17.98 2.29 -36.33
C LEU A 549 -18.16 1.76 -37.76
N ILE A 550 -19.39 1.50 -38.21
CA ILE A 550 -19.66 0.94 -39.54
C ILE A 550 -19.53 1.97 -40.66
N MET A 551 -19.84 3.23 -40.38
CA MET A 551 -19.67 4.34 -41.34
C MET A 551 -18.20 4.71 -41.53
N GLY A 552 -17.34 4.48 -40.56
CA GLY A 552 -15.91 4.73 -40.66
C GLY A 552 -15.52 6.19 -40.86
N SER A 553 -16.38 7.15 -40.46
CA SER A 553 -16.12 8.58 -40.56
C SER A 553 -14.99 9.03 -39.62
N LYS A 554 -14.05 9.82 -40.14
CA LYS A 554 -12.97 10.39 -39.29
C LYS A 554 -13.45 11.52 -38.38
N THR A 555 -14.60 12.10 -38.64
CA THR A 555 -15.19 13.26 -37.95
C THR A 555 -16.38 12.86 -37.08
N GLY A 556 -16.65 11.57 -36.92
CA GLY A 556 -17.81 11.04 -36.19
C GLY A 556 -19.13 11.19 -37.02
N LEU A 557 -20.25 10.96 -36.31
CA LEU A 557 -21.59 11.15 -36.88
C LEU A 557 -22.02 12.61 -36.84
N GLU A 558 -22.60 13.11 -37.95
CA GLU A 558 -23.17 14.44 -38.00
C GLU A 558 -24.44 14.54 -37.12
N ALA A 559 -24.79 15.76 -36.69
CA ALA A 559 -25.96 15.98 -35.79
C ALA A 559 -27.29 15.45 -36.38
N ILE A 560 -27.46 15.57 -37.70
CA ILE A 560 -28.66 15.07 -38.42
C ILE A 560 -28.63 13.53 -38.44
N GLU A 561 -27.46 12.90 -38.69
CA GLU A 561 -27.32 11.43 -38.65
C GLU A 561 -27.67 10.87 -37.26
N LYS A 562 -27.18 11.51 -36.19
CA LYS A 562 -27.54 11.13 -34.81
C LYS A 562 -29.08 11.20 -34.58
N THR A 563 -29.72 12.23 -35.10
CA THR A 563 -31.17 12.41 -34.94
C THR A 563 -31.96 11.35 -35.70
N VAL A 564 -31.59 11.02 -36.94
CA VAL A 564 -32.32 10.02 -37.73
C VAL A 564 -32.11 8.60 -37.17
N ILE A 565 -30.92 8.29 -36.65
CA ILE A 565 -30.64 7.01 -35.98
C ILE A 565 -31.49 6.91 -34.70
N ASP A 566 -31.48 7.91 -33.82
CA ASP A 566 -32.27 7.89 -32.58
C ASP A 566 -33.75 7.71 -32.84
N ARG A 567 -34.29 8.44 -33.84
CA ARG A 567 -35.70 8.28 -34.26
C ARG A 567 -35.99 6.85 -34.76
N ALA A 568 -35.09 6.25 -35.56
CA ALA A 568 -35.26 4.86 -35.99
C ALA A 568 -35.25 3.89 -34.83
N VAL A 569 -34.35 4.07 -33.87
CA VAL A 569 -34.28 3.26 -32.65
C VAL A 569 -35.58 3.34 -31.87
N GLN A 570 -36.13 4.54 -31.65
CA GLN A 570 -37.41 4.70 -30.97
C GLN A 570 -38.56 3.96 -31.70
N MET A 571 -38.57 3.96 -33.02
CA MET A 571 -39.58 3.29 -33.82
C MET A 571 -39.51 1.76 -33.72
N ILE A 572 -38.33 1.15 -33.84
CA ILE A 572 -38.20 -0.30 -33.93
C ILE A 572 -38.47 -1.02 -32.59
N TYR A 573 -38.34 -0.33 -31.46
CA TYR A 573 -38.62 -0.92 -30.14
C TYR A 573 -40.09 -0.83 -29.73
N GLN A 574 -40.95 -0.05 -30.43
CA GLN A 574 -42.39 0.06 -30.09
C GLN A 574 -43.10 -1.31 -30.02
N PRO A 575 -42.92 -2.24 -30.98
CA PRO A 575 -43.57 -3.55 -30.94
C PRO A 575 -43.12 -4.37 -29.70
N TYR A 576 -41.83 -4.30 -29.37
CA TYR A 576 -41.27 -5.01 -28.21
C TYR A 576 -41.80 -4.46 -26.89
N PHE A 577 -41.93 -3.14 -26.72
CA PHE A 577 -42.46 -2.54 -25.50
C PHE A 577 -43.98 -2.80 -25.35
N ALA A 578 -44.68 -2.95 -26.46
CA ALA A 578 -46.10 -3.31 -26.40
C ALA A 578 -46.33 -4.79 -26.02
N ASP A 579 -45.42 -5.67 -26.44
CA ASP A 579 -45.47 -7.11 -26.14
C ASP A 579 -44.01 -7.67 -26.05
N PRO A 580 -43.44 -7.70 -24.82
CA PRO A 580 -42.00 -8.02 -24.61
C PRO A 580 -41.71 -9.50 -24.75
N ARG A 581 -41.89 -10.07 -25.92
CA ARG A 581 -41.52 -11.43 -26.30
C ARG A 581 -40.23 -11.44 -27.19
N PRO A 582 -39.43 -12.51 -27.14
CA PRO A 582 -38.19 -12.63 -27.95
C PRO A 582 -38.44 -12.45 -29.47
N GLU A 583 -39.62 -12.85 -29.93
CA GLU A 583 -40.02 -12.72 -31.34
C GLU A 583 -40.20 -11.25 -31.80
N ASN A 584 -40.49 -10.34 -30.85
CA ASN A 584 -40.70 -8.91 -31.13
C ASN A 584 -39.37 -8.10 -30.94
N MET A 585 -38.31 -8.74 -30.52
CA MET A 585 -37.01 -8.07 -30.38
C MET A 585 -36.48 -7.65 -31.78
N PRO A 586 -36.16 -6.35 -31.99
CA PRO A 586 -35.66 -5.91 -33.29
C PRO A 586 -34.31 -6.49 -33.63
N VAL A 587 -34.01 -6.61 -34.92
CA VAL A 587 -32.69 -6.96 -35.50
C VAL A 587 -32.20 -5.83 -36.40
N LEU A 588 -30.92 -5.89 -36.84
CA LEU A 588 -30.34 -4.81 -37.68
C LEU A 588 -31.15 -4.56 -38.99
N GLY A 589 -31.83 -5.58 -39.49
CA GLY A 589 -32.76 -5.41 -40.64
C GLY A 589 -33.90 -4.44 -40.36
N ASP A 590 -34.52 -4.53 -39.15
CA ASP A 590 -35.57 -3.61 -38.74
C ASP A 590 -35.05 -2.16 -38.63
N LEU A 591 -33.79 -1.98 -38.21
CA LEU A 591 -33.15 -0.67 -38.16
C LEU A 591 -32.93 -0.11 -39.58
N LEU A 592 -32.46 -0.94 -40.50
CA LEU A 592 -32.28 -0.59 -41.92
C LEU A 592 -33.60 -0.08 -42.51
N ASP A 593 -34.70 -0.85 -42.33
CA ASP A 593 -36.03 -0.53 -42.88
C ASP A 593 -36.57 0.76 -42.26
N ALA A 594 -36.39 0.98 -40.96
CA ALA A 594 -36.80 2.20 -40.28
C ALA A 594 -36.00 3.45 -40.70
N LEU A 595 -34.74 3.31 -41.04
CA LEU A 595 -33.92 4.39 -41.60
C LEU A 595 -34.38 4.73 -43.02
N MET A 596 -34.56 3.73 -43.90
CA MET A 596 -35.06 3.92 -45.27
C MET A 596 -36.45 4.54 -45.33
N ALA A 597 -37.34 4.17 -44.41
CA ALA A 597 -38.72 4.71 -44.32
C ALA A 597 -38.76 6.22 -43.97
N GLN A 598 -37.69 6.83 -43.48
CA GLN A 598 -37.66 8.26 -43.17
C GLN A 598 -37.54 9.14 -44.42
N GLY A 599 -37.04 8.64 -45.56
CA GLY A 599 -36.91 9.39 -46.80
C GLY A 599 -36.03 10.63 -46.75
N ILE A 600 -35.04 10.62 -45.87
CA ILE A 600 -34.09 11.72 -45.59
C ILE A 600 -32.73 11.28 -46.14
N PRO A 601 -31.99 12.10 -46.90
CA PRO A 601 -30.72 11.72 -47.51
C PRO A 601 -29.68 11.22 -46.50
N GLU A 602 -29.63 11.79 -45.29
CA GLU A 602 -28.75 11.39 -44.21
C GLU A 602 -29.13 10.00 -43.65
N ALA A 603 -30.42 9.70 -43.52
CA ALA A 603 -30.92 8.39 -43.14
C ALA A 603 -30.60 7.33 -44.17
N GLU A 604 -30.76 7.66 -45.49
CA GLU A 604 -30.38 6.77 -46.59
C GLU A 604 -28.88 6.49 -46.61
N ARG A 605 -28.03 7.48 -46.30
CA ARG A 605 -26.57 7.31 -46.20
C ARG A 605 -26.20 6.33 -45.08
N VAL A 606 -26.81 6.46 -43.88
CA VAL A 606 -26.61 5.52 -42.76
C VAL A 606 -27.12 4.13 -43.16
N ALA A 607 -28.29 4.04 -43.78
CA ALA A 607 -28.89 2.77 -44.24
C ALA A 607 -27.97 2.06 -45.25
N GLN A 608 -27.40 2.79 -46.23
CA GLN A 608 -26.47 2.22 -47.22
C GLN A 608 -25.18 1.67 -46.56
N ALA A 609 -24.67 2.33 -45.51
CA ALA A 609 -23.55 1.81 -44.73
C ALA A 609 -23.93 0.55 -43.95
N LEU A 610 -25.14 0.52 -43.37
CA LEU A 610 -25.68 -0.61 -42.63
C LEU A 610 -26.02 -1.82 -43.51
N ASP A 611 -26.36 -1.60 -44.80
CA ASP A 611 -26.76 -2.66 -45.75
C ASP A 611 -25.70 -3.77 -45.93
N LEU A 612 -24.42 -3.42 -45.83
CA LEU A 612 -23.33 -4.40 -45.82
C LEU A 612 -23.44 -5.39 -44.66
N TYR A 613 -23.98 -4.97 -43.54
CA TYR A 613 -24.14 -5.74 -42.30
C TYR A 613 -25.53 -6.42 -42.19
N VAL A 614 -26.45 -6.09 -43.06
CA VAL A 614 -27.81 -6.68 -43.08
C VAL A 614 -27.94 -7.66 -44.25
N ASN A 615 -27.71 -7.20 -45.49
CA ASN A 615 -27.89 -7.97 -46.71
C ASN A 615 -26.57 -8.40 -47.35
N GLY A 616 -25.45 -7.78 -46.95
CA GLY A 616 -24.14 -8.03 -47.53
C GLY A 616 -23.39 -9.18 -46.89
N SER A 617 -22.08 -9.27 -47.20
CA SER A 617 -21.18 -10.36 -46.74
C SER A 617 -20.86 -10.31 -45.25
N LEU A 618 -21.21 -9.22 -44.56
CA LEU A 618 -20.94 -9.02 -43.12
C LEU A 618 -22.22 -9.14 -42.25
N ASN A 619 -23.21 -9.90 -42.67
CA ASN A 619 -24.54 -10.02 -42.07
C ASN A 619 -24.59 -10.85 -40.79
N PHE A 620 -23.42 -11.20 -40.20
CA PHE A 620 -23.29 -12.03 -39.02
C PHE A 620 -24.07 -11.48 -37.81
N PHE A 621 -24.16 -10.16 -37.65
CA PHE A 621 -24.88 -9.52 -36.55
C PHE A 621 -26.36 -9.27 -36.83
N ASN A 622 -26.89 -9.61 -38.02
CA ASN A 622 -28.31 -9.47 -38.33
C ASN A 622 -29.10 -10.74 -37.97
N HIS A 623 -28.88 -11.26 -36.76
CA HIS A 623 -29.58 -12.44 -36.25
C HIS A 623 -30.02 -12.21 -34.81
N ARG A 624 -31.08 -12.91 -34.39
CA ARG A 624 -31.48 -12.97 -32.97
C ARG A 624 -30.46 -13.74 -32.19
N THR A 625 -30.28 -13.40 -30.90
CA THR A 625 -29.37 -14.07 -30.01
C THR A 625 -29.72 -15.55 -29.84
N THR A 626 -28.76 -16.42 -30.08
CA THR A 626 -28.89 -17.88 -29.95
C THR A 626 -28.11 -18.43 -28.77
N VAL A 627 -27.22 -17.62 -28.15
CA VAL A 627 -26.36 -18.04 -27.06
C VAL A 627 -26.99 -17.76 -25.71
N ASP A 628 -26.75 -18.64 -24.73
CA ASP A 628 -27.18 -18.44 -23.34
C ASP A 628 -25.99 -17.96 -22.50
N ILE A 629 -26.02 -16.70 -22.05
CA ILE A 629 -24.95 -16.04 -21.29
C ILE A 629 -25.15 -16.26 -19.77
N ARG A 630 -25.77 -17.36 -19.33
CA ARG A 630 -26.06 -17.60 -17.90
C ARG A 630 -24.93 -18.29 -17.14
N ASN A 631 -23.91 -18.81 -17.85
CA ASN A 631 -22.76 -19.40 -17.18
C ASN A 631 -22.05 -18.35 -16.32
N ARG A 632 -21.51 -18.79 -15.19
CA ARG A 632 -20.74 -17.93 -14.28
C ARG A 632 -19.47 -17.36 -14.93
N LEU A 633 -18.83 -18.10 -15.82
CA LEU A 633 -17.66 -17.70 -16.60
C LEU A 633 -17.99 -17.81 -18.09
N VAL A 634 -17.99 -16.68 -18.80
CA VAL A 634 -18.24 -16.60 -20.23
C VAL A 634 -17.07 -15.91 -20.92
N CYS A 635 -16.58 -16.51 -22.00
CA CYS A 635 -15.57 -15.92 -22.87
C CYS A 635 -16.16 -15.73 -24.26
N PHE A 636 -16.16 -14.51 -24.76
CA PHE A 636 -16.47 -14.20 -26.14
C PHE A 636 -15.18 -14.22 -26.95
N ASP A 637 -14.93 -15.34 -27.64
CA ASP A 637 -13.86 -15.45 -28.64
C ASP A 637 -14.30 -14.75 -29.93
N ILE A 638 -13.68 -13.59 -30.21
CA ILE A 638 -13.96 -12.77 -31.40
C ILE A 638 -12.82 -12.79 -32.40
N LYS A 639 -11.84 -13.68 -32.27
CA LYS A 639 -10.71 -13.84 -33.20
C LYS A 639 -11.17 -14.14 -34.62
N GLY A 640 -12.23 -14.95 -34.75
CA GLY A 640 -12.81 -15.32 -36.02
C GLY A 640 -13.49 -14.18 -36.77
N LEU A 641 -13.80 -13.06 -36.09
CA LEU A 641 -14.30 -11.86 -36.74
C LEU A 641 -13.15 -11.18 -37.51
N GLY A 642 -13.28 -11.07 -38.80
CA GLY A 642 -12.30 -10.37 -39.63
C GLY A 642 -12.09 -8.91 -39.17
N LYS A 643 -11.08 -8.26 -39.67
CA LYS A 643 -10.64 -6.91 -39.27
C LYS A 643 -11.79 -5.90 -39.19
N ASN A 644 -12.77 -5.97 -40.10
CA ASN A 644 -13.89 -5.03 -40.16
C ASN A 644 -14.98 -5.29 -39.11
N LEU A 645 -15.12 -6.54 -38.61
CA LEU A 645 -16.11 -6.92 -37.61
C LEU A 645 -15.56 -6.93 -36.16
N LYS A 646 -14.25 -6.86 -35.99
CA LYS A 646 -13.61 -7.00 -34.67
C LYS A 646 -14.05 -5.90 -33.70
N LYS A 647 -13.99 -4.62 -34.14
CA LYS A 647 -14.42 -3.49 -33.32
C LYS A 647 -15.91 -3.48 -33.03
N PRO A 648 -16.81 -3.61 -34.02
CA PRO A 648 -18.23 -3.81 -33.75
C PRO A 648 -18.52 -4.98 -32.82
N GLY A 649 -17.82 -6.12 -32.99
CA GLY A 649 -17.95 -7.26 -32.10
C GLY A 649 -17.59 -6.96 -30.65
N MET A 650 -16.49 -6.24 -30.40
CA MET A 650 -16.11 -5.80 -29.05
C MET A 650 -17.17 -4.88 -28.44
N LEU A 651 -17.72 -3.96 -29.20
CA LEU A 651 -18.78 -3.06 -28.74
C LEU A 651 -20.04 -3.83 -28.37
N ILE A 652 -20.46 -4.82 -29.16
CA ILE A 652 -21.60 -5.71 -28.90
C ILE A 652 -21.37 -6.52 -27.62
N VAL A 653 -20.18 -7.08 -27.43
CA VAL A 653 -19.82 -7.80 -26.21
C VAL A 653 -19.93 -6.87 -25.00
N GLN A 654 -19.43 -5.63 -25.10
CA GLN A 654 -19.51 -4.65 -24.00
C GLN A 654 -20.96 -4.32 -23.61
N ASP A 655 -21.87 -4.21 -24.59
CA ASP A 655 -23.30 -4.02 -24.33
C ASP A 655 -23.96 -5.26 -23.68
N ALA A 656 -23.61 -6.47 -24.14
CA ALA A 656 -24.08 -7.72 -23.52
C ALA A 656 -23.60 -7.88 -22.07
N VAL A 657 -22.37 -7.44 -21.80
CA VAL A 657 -21.83 -7.40 -20.42
C VAL A 657 -22.62 -6.44 -19.55
N TRP A 658 -22.93 -5.25 -20.07
CA TRP A 658 -23.75 -4.28 -19.33
C TRP A 658 -25.12 -4.85 -18.94
N ASN A 659 -25.76 -5.55 -19.86
CA ASN A 659 -27.01 -6.24 -19.58
C ASN A 659 -26.87 -7.29 -18.46
N THR A 660 -25.76 -8.02 -18.41
CA THR A 660 -25.46 -8.99 -17.36
C THR A 660 -25.19 -8.32 -16.00
N VAL A 661 -24.45 -7.20 -15.99
CA VAL A 661 -24.17 -6.42 -14.78
C VAL A 661 -25.47 -5.94 -14.12
N THR A 662 -26.42 -5.45 -14.92
CA THR A 662 -27.74 -4.98 -14.41
C THR A 662 -28.56 -6.10 -13.76
N VAL A 663 -28.53 -7.31 -14.35
CA VAL A 663 -29.19 -8.49 -13.78
C VAL A 663 -28.50 -8.93 -12.48
N ASN A 664 -27.17 -9.02 -12.47
CA ASN A 664 -26.41 -9.49 -11.31
C ASN A 664 -26.53 -8.56 -10.11
N ARG A 665 -26.64 -7.25 -10.34
CA ARG A 665 -26.90 -6.27 -9.28
C ARG A 665 -28.15 -6.62 -8.46
N SER A 666 -29.24 -7.02 -9.11
CA SER A 666 -30.52 -7.34 -8.44
C SER A 666 -30.40 -8.51 -7.46
N ILE A 667 -29.41 -9.38 -7.66
CA ILE A 667 -29.12 -10.55 -6.79
C ILE A 667 -27.89 -10.36 -5.90
N GLY A 668 -27.33 -9.13 -5.84
CA GLY A 668 -26.19 -8.79 -5.01
C GLY A 668 -24.87 -9.46 -5.42
N ARG A 669 -24.69 -9.78 -6.72
CA ARG A 669 -23.51 -10.45 -7.26
C ARG A 669 -22.69 -9.49 -8.11
N ALA A 670 -21.36 -9.45 -7.91
CA ALA A 670 -20.47 -8.67 -8.75
C ALA A 670 -20.23 -9.35 -10.12
N THR A 671 -19.91 -8.54 -11.12
CA THR A 671 -19.55 -9.00 -12.48
C THR A 671 -18.18 -8.45 -12.85
N TRP A 672 -17.21 -9.33 -13.01
CA TRP A 672 -15.87 -9.00 -13.50
C TRP A 672 -15.88 -9.03 -15.03
N TYR A 673 -15.34 -7.99 -15.66
CA TYR A 673 -15.28 -7.89 -17.10
C TYR A 673 -13.85 -7.64 -17.57
N PHE A 674 -13.27 -8.57 -18.30
CA PHE A 674 -11.93 -8.46 -18.85
C PHE A 674 -12.00 -8.19 -20.37
N VAL A 675 -11.40 -7.11 -20.80
CA VAL A 675 -11.31 -6.72 -22.22
C VAL A 675 -9.85 -6.72 -22.62
N ASP A 676 -9.46 -7.64 -23.50
CA ASP A 676 -8.14 -7.56 -24.09
C ASP A 676 -8.14 -6.63 -25.31
N GLU A 677 -6.97 -6.03 -25.61
CA GLU A 677 -6.80 -5.00 -26.65
C GLU A 677 -7.79 -3.83 -26.52
N PHE A 678 -8.06 -3.37 -25.28
CA PHE A 678 -9.04 -2.34 -24.96
C PHE A 678 -8.88 -1.05 -25.75
N HIS A 679 -7.65 -0.69 -26.17
CA HIS A 679 -7.37 0.49 -27.00
C HIS A 679 -8.17 0.52 -28.30
N LEU A 680 -8.64 -0.63 -28.82
CA LEU A 680 -9.44 -0.70 -30.04
C LEU A 680 -10.80 -0.02 -29.91
N LEU A 681 -11.37 0.03 -28.68
CA LEU A 681 -12.64 0.69 -28.40
C LEU A 681 -12.51 2.21 -28.20
N LEU A 682 -11.28 2.73 -28.07
CA LEU A 682 -11.04 4.14 -27.76
C LEU A 682 -10.51 4.95 -28.96
N LYS A 683 -10.52 4.35 -30.18
CA LYS A 683 -10.00 5.02 -31.39
C LYS A 683 -11.00 6.00 -32.01
N GLU A 684 -12.27 5.68 -31.95
CA GLU A 684 -13.35 6.49 -32.51
C GLU A 684 -14.07 7.26 -31.38
N GLU A 685 -14.41 8.51 -31.60
CA GLU A 685 -14.91 9.45 -30.59
C GLU A 685 -16.15 8.93 -29.85
N GLN A 686 -17.20 8.53 -30.61
CA GLN A 686 -18.46 8.10 -29.99
C GLN A 686 -18.30 6.77 -29.24
N THR A 687 -17.52 5.85 -29.78
CA THR A 687 -17.23 4.57 -29.12
C THR A 687 -16.40 4.75 -27.85
N ALA A 688 -15.45 5.69 -27.88
CA ALA A 688 -14.66 6.04 -26.71
C ALA A 688 -15.55 6.66 -25.61
N ALA A 689 -16.43 7.59 -25.98
CA ALA A 689 -17.38 8.21 -25.07
C ALA A 689 -18.36 7.19 -24.45
N TYR A 690 -18.90 6.29 -25.28
CA TYR A 690 -19.74 5.18 -24.78
C TYR A 690 -18.98 4.26 -23.81
N SER A 691 -17.76 3.88 -24.16
CA SER A 691 -16.93 3.04 -23.29
C SER A 691 -16.60 3.73 -21.98
N ALA A 692 -16.27 5.01 -21.97
CA ALA A 692 -16.00 5.79 -20.77
C ALA A 692 -17.24 5.92 -19.88
N GLU A 693 -18.43 6.11 -20.47
CA GLU A 693 -19.68 6.17 -19.70
C GLU A 693 -20.03 4.82 -19.06
N ILE A 694 -19.87 3.71 -19.78
CA ILE A 694 -20.06 2.36 -19.23
C ILE A 694 -19.06 2.12 -18.08
N TRP A 695 -17.78 2.51 -18.25
CA TRP A 695 -16.74 2.39 -17.23
C TRP A 695 -17.10 3.11 -15.92
N LYS A 696 -17.65 4.29 -16.03
CA LYS A 696 -18.17 5.10 -14.94
C LYS A 696 -19.35 4.44 -14.22
N ARG A 697 -20.27 3.81 -15.00
CA ARG A 697 -21.48 3.14 -14.48
C ARG A 697 -21.18 1.84 -13.78
N PHE A 698 -20.19 1.06 -14.24
CA PHE A 698 -19.79 -0.20 -13.62
C PHE A 698 -19.57 -0.05 -12.11
N ARG A 699 -18.91 1.03 -11.68
CA ARG A 699 -18.69 1.35 -10.26
C ARG A 699 -19.97 1.35 -9.41
N LYS A 700 -21.08 1.92 -9.93
CA LYS A 700 -22.34 2.04 -9.21
C LYS A 700 -23.15 0.74 -9.25
N TRP A 701 -22.87 -0.12 -10.22
CA TRP A 701 -23.68 -1.30 -10.54
C TRP A 701 -23.03 -2.63 -10.14
N GLY A 702 -21.90 -2.59 -9.44
CA GLY A 702 -21.20 -3.79 -8.99
C GLY A 702 -20.40 -4.49 -10.09
N GLY A 703 -20.06 -3.78 -11.14
CA GLY A 703 -19.12 -4.22 -12.18
C GLY A 703 -17.70 -3.94 -11.78
N VAL A 704 -16.78 -4.84 -12.15
CA VAL A 704 -15.33 -4.72 -11.95
C VAL A 704 -14.62 -4.90 -13.31
N PRO A 705 -14.61 -3.86 -14.16
CA PRO A 705 -13.99 -3.96 -15.46
C PRO A 705 -12.47 -3.87 -15.38
N THR A 706 -11.79 -4.55 -16.31
CA THR A 706 -10.34 -4.52 -16.51
C THR A 706 -10.04 -4.41 -18.00
N GLY A 707 -9.46 -3.29 -18.42
CA GLY A 707 -8.98 -3.07 -19.78
C GLY A 707 -7.49 -3.42 -19.87
N ALA A 708 -7.15 -4.38 -20.71
CA ALA A 708 -5.77 -4.75 -20.96
C ALA A 708 -5.32 -4.26 -22.35
N THR A 709 -4.09 -3.74 -22.47
CA THR A 709 -3.56 -3.30 -23.77
C THR A 709 -2.06 -3.43 -23.86
N GLN A 710 -1.59 -3.77 -25.07
CA GLN A 710 -0.18 -3.75 -25.44
C GLN A 710 0.25 -2.41 -26.06
N ASN A 711 -0.71 -1.53 -26.34
CA ASN A 711 -0.48 -0.26 -27.00
C ASN A 711 -0.98 0.94 -26.13
N PRO A 712 -0.24 1.29 -25.07
CA PRO A 712 -0.59 2.42 -24.21
C PRO A 712 -0.72 3.73 -24.97
N LYS A 713 0.12 3.97 -25.98
CA LYS A 713 0.11 5.21 -26.77
C LYS A 713 -1.22 5.44 -27.47
N ASP A 714 -1.78 4.42 -28.12
CA ASP A 714 -3.07 4.53 -28.79
C ASP A 714 -4.20 4.80 -27.80
N LEU A 715 -4.16 4.15 -26.64
CA LEU A 715 -5.13 4.34 -25.59
C LEU A 715 -5.05 5.76 -25.02
N LEU A 716 -3.85 6.24 -24.65
CA LEU A 716 -3.62 7.55 -24.04
C LEU A 716 -3.83 8.73 -25.01
N SER A 717 -3.95 8.50 -26.30
CA SER A 717 -4.26 9.55 -27.30
C SER A 717 -5.75 9.89 -27.35
N SER A 718 -6.63 9.06 -26.82
CA SER A 718 -8.07 9.34 -26.75
C SER A 718 -8.36 10.42 -25.71
N PRO A 719 -9.23 11.41 -25.99
CA PRO A 719 -9.67 12.42 -25.01
C PRO A 719 -10.37 11.80 -23.80
N GLU A 720 -11.06 10.67 -24.00
CA GLU A 720 -11.83 9.99 -22.95
C GLU A 720 -10.97 9.20 -21.96
N ILE A 721 -9.68 9.03 -22.24
CA ILE A 721 -8.80 8.24 -21.36
C ILE A 721 -8.65 8.85 -19.97
N GLU A 722 -8.68 10.18 -19.85
CA GLU A 722 -8.60 10.87 -18.55
C GLU A 722 -9.77 10.45 -17.66
N ASN A 723 -10.99 10.42 -18.24
CA ASN A 723 -12.17 9.93 -17.53
C ASN A 723 -12.04 8.47 -17.07
N ILE A 724 -11.43 7.61 -17.90
CA ILE A 724 -11.23 6.20 -17.59
C ILE A 724 -10.17 6.03 -16.49
N LEU A 725 -9.04 6.77 -16.57
CA LEU A 725 -7.98 6.74 -15.57
C LEU A 725 -8.47 7.23 -14.19
N GLU A 726 -9.21 8.35 -14.16
CA GLU A 726 -9.78 8.91 -12.93
C GLU A 726 -10.81 7.98 -12.25
N ASN A 727 -11.45 7.11 -13.04
CA ASN A 727 -12.39 6.10 -12.57
C ASN A 727 -11.77 4.71 -12.47
N SER A 728 -10.45 4.59 -12.30
CA SER A 728 -9.73 3.31 -12.18
C SER A 728 -8.73 3.39 -11.03
N ASP A 729 -9.09 2.81 -9.88
CA ASP A 729 -8.21 2.76 -8.71
C ASP A 729 -7.13 1.67 -8.83
N PHE A 730 -7.22 0.78 -9.82
CA PHE A 730 -6.28 -0.30 -10.05
C PHE A 730 -5.57 -0.12 -11.40
N ILE A 731 -4.25 0.11 -11.38
CA ILE A 731 -3.44 0.16 -12.60
C ILE A 731 -2.22 -0.75 -12.42
N TYR A 732 -2.05 -1.70 -13.35
CA TYR A 732 -0.99 -2.68 -13.33
C TYR A 732 -0.06 -2.44 -14.53
N LEU A 733 1.10 -1.84 -14.27
CA LEU A 733 2.10 -1.50 -15.27
C LEU A 733 3.20 -2.53 -15.28
N LEU A 734 3.32 -3.24 -16.39
CA LEU A 734 4.43 -4.14 -16.67
C LEU A 734 5.51 -3.41 -17.50
N ASN A 735 6.46 -4.16 -18.08
CA ASN A 735 7.51 -3.58 -18.93
C ASN A 735 6.91 -2.72 -20.06
N LEU A 736 7.43 -1.51 -20.24
CA LEU A 736 6.97 -0.53 -21.22
C LEU A 736 8.03 -0.21 -22.27
N SER A 737 7.60 0.08 -23.50
CA SER A 737 8.48 0.60 -24.55
C SER A 737 9.01 2.01 -24.20
N ALA A 738 10.12 2.41 -24.81
CA ALA A 738 10.72 3.74 -24.55
C ALA A 738 9.75 4.91 -24.84
N GLY A 739 8.93 4.79 -25.90
CA GLY A 739 7.94 5.81 -26.26
C GLY A 739 6.78 5.88 -25.28
N ASP A 740 6.30 4.72 -24.82
CA ASP A 740 5.19 4.62 -23.87
C ASP A 740 5.57 5.10 -22.47
N ARG A 741 6.83 4.86 -22.06
CA ARG A 741 7.33 5.30 -20.74
C ARG A 741 7.19 6.81 -20.53
N LYS A 742 7.62 7.61 -21.51
CA LYS A 742 7.52 9.07 -21.40
C LYS A 742 6.07 9.51 -21.22
N LEU A 743 5.17 8.98 -22.02
CA LEU A 743 3.75 9.33 -21.97
C LEU A 743 3.09 8.89 -20.65
N MET A 744 3.40 7.68 -20.18
CA MET A 744 2.89 7.17 -18.89
C MET A 744 3.44 7.95 -17.70
N THR A 745 4.72 8.36 -17.75
CA THR A 745 5.33 9.20 -16.71
C THR A 745 4.59 10.53 -16.58
N GLU A 746 4.28 11.18 -17.71
CA GLU A 746 3.57 12.46 -17.71
C GLU A 746 2.10 12.30 -17.22
N ARG A 747 1.40 11.24 -17.63
CA ARG A 747 -0.03 11.03 -17.31
C ARG A 747 -0.27 10.50 -15.90
N LEU A 748 0.59 9.63 -15.39
CA LEU A 748 0.45 9.02 -14.07
C LEU A 748 1.39 9.64 -13.00
N ASN A 749 2.12 10.68 -13.35
CA ASN A 749 3.09 11.36 -12.48
C ASN A 749 4.07 10.38 -11.83
N ILE A 750 4.67 9.48 -12.67
CA ILE A 750 5.62 8.46 -12.22
C ILE A 750 6.99 9.10 -11.99
N SER A 751 7.59 8.90 -10.82
CA SER A 751 8.94 9.37 -10.54
C SER A 751 10.03 8.61 -11.34
N ALA A 752 11.24 9.14 -11.40
CA ALA A 752 12.37 8.48 -12.06
C ALA A 752 12.71 7.13 -11.37
N GLU A 753 12.60 7.08 -10.06
CA GLU A 753 12.82 5.89 -9.23
C GLU A 753 11.77 4.81 -9.51
N GLN A 754 10.51 5.19 -9.62
CA GLN A 754 9.42 4.28 -9.99
C GLN A 754 9.57 3.79 -11.43
N LEU A 755 9.96 4.66 -12.36
CA LEU A 755 10.12 4.33 -13.77
C LEU A 755 11.15 3.21 -14.00
N ALA A 756 12.14 3.06 -13.12
CA ALA A 756 13.14 1.98 -13.18
C ALA A 756 12.50 0.59 -13.16
N TYR A 757 11.38 0.41 -12.45
CA TYR A 757 10.67 -0.88 -12.30
C TYR A 757 9.84 -1.29 -13.52
N VAL A 758 9.60 -0.39 -14.47
CA VAL A 758 8.92 -0.67 -15.75
C VAL A 758 9.85 -0.49 -16.95
N THR A 759 11.16 -0.29 -16.69
CA THR A 759 12.21 -0.10 -17.70
C THR A 759 13.05 -1.35 -17.78
N ASN A 760 12.98 -2.09 -18.91
CA ASN A 760 13.67 -3.36 -19.10
C ASN A 760 13.38 -4.38 -17.96
N ALA A 761 12.16 -4.32 -17.43
CA ALA A 761 11.71 -5.20 -16.35
C ALA A 761 11.55 -6.64 -16.87
N ASP A 762 11.86 -7.61 -16.00
CA ASP A 762 11.60 -9.01 -16.26
C ASP A 762 10.07 -9.27 -16.40
N PRO A 763 9.65 -10.29 -17.18
CA PRO A 763 8.24 -10.67 -17.25
C PRO A 763 7.67 -10.93 -15.85
N GLY A 764 6.51 -10.34 -15.56
CA GLY A 764 5.88 -10.42 -14.25
C GLY A 764 6.38 -9.40 -13.23
N SER A 765 7.23 -8.45 -13.64
CA SER A 765 7.66 -7.35 -12.77
C SER A 765 7.15 -6.00 -13.28
N GLY A 766 6.90 -5.07 -12.36
CA GLY A 766 6.34 -3.77 -12.73
C GLY A 766 5.94 -2.89 -11.57
N LEU A 767 4.97 -1.99 -11.82
CA LEU A 767 4.37 -1.09 -10.83
C LEU A 767 2.87 -1.37 -10.70
N LEU A 768 2.39 -1.47 -9.48
CA LEU A 768 0.99 -1.57 -9.13
C LEU A 768 0.54 -0.26 -8.48
N PHE A 769 -0.49 0.35 -9.06
CA PHE A 769 -1.21 1.47 -8.46
C PHE A 769 -2.53 0.93 -7.89
N PHE A 770 -2.79 1.23 -6.64
CA PHE A 770 -4.06 0.92 -6.01
C PHE A 770 -4.47 2.08 -5.09
N GLN A 771 -5.49 2.83 -5.50
CA GLN A 771 -5.87 4.08 -4.84
C GLN A 771 -4.67 5.06 -4.77
N ASN A 772 -4.21 5.41 -3.57
CA ASN A 772 -3.07 6.31 -3.36
C ASN A 772 -1.73 5.57 -3.16
N VAL A 773 -1.73 4.24 -3.28
CA VAL A 773 -0.54 3.42 -3.05
C VAL A 773 0.10 3.04 -4.39
N ILE A 774 1.41 3.25 -4.51
CA ILE A 774 2.19 2.84 -5.68
C ILE A 774 3.29 1.90 -5.20
N LEU A 775 3.23 0.63 -5.63
CA LEU A 775 4.17 -0.41 -5.24
C LEU A 775 4.88 -1.00 -6.46
N PRO A 776 6.19 -1.16 -6.41
CA PRO A 776 6.88 -2.04 -7.35
C PRO A 776 6.62 -3.50 -6.94
N PHE A 777 6.30 -4.33 -7.91
CA PHE A 777 6.01 -5.74 -7.66
C PHE A 777 6.86 -6.66 -8.52
N LYS A 778 7.00 -7.90 -8.03
CA LYS A 778 7.61 -9.02 -8.73
C LYS A 778 6.74 -10.26 -8.53
N ASP A 779 6.29 -10.84 -9.62
CA ASP A 779 5.45 -12.03 -9.63
C ASP A 779 6.18 -13.18 -10.34
N GLU A 780 6.85 -14.01 -9.56
CA GLU A 780 7.54 -15.21 -10.01
C GLU A 780 6.63 -16.42 -9.80
N PHE A 781 5.81 -16.75 -10.79
CA PHE A 781 4.92 -17.89 -10.72
C PHE A 781 5.66 -19.19 -11.01
N PRO A 782 5.45 -20.28 -10.23
CA PRO A 782 6.17 -21.54 -10.39
C PRO A 782 5.83 -22.23 -11.72
N LYS A 783 6.83 -22.42 -12.59
CA LYS A 783 6.65 -22.96 -13.95
C LYS A 783 6.26 -24.43 -14.02
N THR A 784 6.40 -25.17 -12.91
CA THR A 784 6.13 -26.61 -12.86
C THR A 784 4.68 -26.97 -12.57
N THR A 785 3.84 -25.98 -12.27
CA THR A 785 2.45 -26.13 -11.86
C THR A 785 1.50 -26.27 -13.05
N GLU A 786 0.34 -26.92 -12.86
CA GLU A 786 -0.72 -27.00 -13.87
C GLU A 786 -1.28 -25.58 -14.13
N LEU A 787 -1.48 -24.81 -13.05
CA LEU A 787 -1.92 -23.42 -13.15
C LEU A 787 -1.00 -22.60 -14.04
N TYR A 788 0.33 -22.72 -13.92
CA TYR A 788 1.24 -22.00 -14.81
C TYR A 788 1.01 -22.34 -16.28
N ARG A 789 0.82 -23.63 -16.61
CA ARG A 789 0.57 -24.08 -18.00
C ARG A 789 -0.73 -23.51 -18.57
N LEU A 790 -1.76 -23.35 -17.75
CA LEU A 790 -3.03 -22.73 -18.15
C LEU A 790 -2.91 -21.21 -18.30
N LEU A 791 -2.06 -20.58 -17.51
CA LEU A 791 -1.90 -19.12 -17.50
C LEU A 791 -0.93 -18.63 -18.57
N THR A 792 0.09 -19.42 -18.96
CA THR A 792 1.09 -19.00 -19.95
C THR A 792 0.49 -18.90 -21.35
N THR A 793 0.96 -17.92 -22.14
CA THR A 793 0.61 -17.76 -23.56
C THR A 793 1.81 -18.04 -24.49
N LYS A 794 2.96 -18.47 -23.92
CA LYS A 794 4.17 -18.73 -24.71
C LYS A 794 4.03 -20.06 -25.48
N PRO A 795 4.14 -20.05 -26.83
CA PRO A 795 3.98 -21.28 -27.62
C PRO A 795 4.96 -22.40 -27.26
N SER A 796 6.19 -22.04 -26.86
CA SER A 796 7.21 -23.02 -26.43
C SER A 796 6.90 -23.73 -25.11
N GLU A 797 6.01 -23.17 -24.30
CA GLU A 797 5.62 -23.69 -22.98
C GLU A 797 4.26 -24.43 -23.03
N VAL A 798 3.46 -24.19 -24.08
CA VAL A 798 2.13 -24.81 -24.31
C VAL A 798 2.22 -26.13 -25.09
N SER A 799 3.31 -26.41 -25.82
CA SER A 799 3.41 -27.47 -26.85
C SER A 799 3.87 -28.85 -26.35
N HIS A 800 3.64 -29.26 -25.09
CA HIS A 800 4.10 -30.57 -24.61
C HIS A 800 3.02 -31.66 -24.38
N ASP A 801 1.75 -31.43 -24.72
CA ASP A 801 0.70 -32.42 -24.55
C ASP A 801 0.05 -32.95 -25.86
N GLY A 802 0.75 -32.85 -27.02
CA GLY A 802 0.24 -33.27 -28.34
C GLY A 802 0.87 -34.53 -28.94
N GLU A 803 1.88 -35.19 -28.33
CA GLU A 803 2.53 -36.36 -28.92
C GLU A 803 2.79 -37.47 -27.86
N THR A 804 1.75 -38.04 -27.29
CA THR A 804 1.78 -39.43 -26.79
C THR A 804 0.35 -39.94 -26.67
N GLY A 805 -0.14 -40.64 -27.73
CA GLY A 805 -1.39 -41.36 -27.65
C GLY A 805 -1.75 -41.94 -29.02
#